data_fa39bac5a1152d7fe9e97b1aae09d1aa
#
_entry.id   fa39bac5a1152d7fe9e97b1aae09d1aa
#
_cell.length_a   1.000
_cell.length_b   1.000
_cell.length_c   1.000
_cell.angle_alpha   90.00
_cell.angle_beta   90.00
_cell.angle_gamma   90.00
#
_symmetry.space_group_name_H-M   'P 1'
#
loop_
_entity.id
_entity.type
_entity.pdbx_description
1 polymer ?
#
loop_
_entity_poly.entity_id
_entity_poly.type
_entity_poly.pdbx_seq_one_letter_code
_entity_poly.pdbx_strand_id
1 'polypeptide(L)'
;MAASVLLPHIQNVRIPTSGDKVYKDECVLCFDSPESDNGLYVCMSSFLGFCRKHVESYFSKTSNSLFLHLKRYKREVEEKQVNEAPTKLAIGLEGGFDVTGKKYEYDDVNSIAVLPDFHVISLPCPDLPESVQISIASILEIDAASIQEEADAMAGTWDGMQREVTKHANTLVQLENGVKIPPKDWQCQECGLQENLWLNLTDGAIHCGRKYFNGQGGNNHAVQHYEKTKYPLVVKLGTITSEASDVYSYDEDSMVVDPNLAHHLAHFGINIKDLQKTDKSMVELEIDLNQRIGEWAVIQESGAKLVPLYGPGYTGLENLGNSCYLNSVMQVLFNIPDFRKCYFEKCNDIFDEGLLGAPKNFNVQMAKLGYGLWSGEYSKAPETIKDSQEQTQEIPGIKPRMFKSLIGQGHPEFSTKRQQDAQEFFLHLISVLERNSRHRENPADALKFEVEERIQCSTSKKVKYTCRTDYLLSLNIPLEAATNKEDLEAFEIKKQEILSKGERVKPDEVVKPRIPLQACLENFASIEAVEDFHSTAINAKSTALKTTRLHTFPDFLMLHLKKFTIGDDWVPKKLEVSLDVPDELDLSVLRGKGIQQGEEELPEISNEFIYNEALLYQLCDMGFPLDGCKKALYFTQNEGIDAAMNWVMEHMNDADFNTPLNIPGSAKSSSDFIADPEASVTIMSMGFSPAQAAKALEATGNNLERAVDWIFSHSEDMETDASEPQPEVRSQFRDGSEKYKLVAFISHMGTSTVAGHYVCHILKEGRWVIFNDNKVALSENPPKDLAYLYFYKRITLP
;
A
#
# COMPACT_ATOMS: atom_id res chain seq x y z
N MET A 1 44.11 -5.67 30.03
CA MET A 1 43.28 -6.93 30.04
C MET A 1 42.29 -6.96 28.90
N ALA A 2 41.53 -5.90 28.65
CA ALA A 2 40.52 -5.89 27.55
C ALA A 2 41.19 -6.10 26.17
N ALA A 3 42.28 -5.46 25.87
CA ALA A 3 42.98 -5.60 24.59
C ALA A 3 43.46 -7.02 24.29
N SER A 4 43.90 -7.77 25.30
CA SER A 4 44.39 -9.14 25.08
C SER A 4 43.26 -10.12 24.74
N VAL A 5 42.03 -9.89 25.20
CA VAL A 5 40.87 -10.70 24.89
C VAL A 5 40.36 -10.41 23.47
N LEU A 6 40.48 -9.16 23.02
CA LEU A 6 39.97 -8.73 21.71
C LEU A 6 40.92 -9.06 20.55
N LEU A 7 42.25 -9.12 20.77
CA LEU A 7 43.26 -9.32 19.73
C LEU A 7 42.96 -10.48 18.75
N PRO A 8 42.45 -11.68 19.19
CA PRO A 8 42.13 -12.76 18.28
C PRO A 8 40.91 -12.47 17.37
N HIS A 9 40.07 -11.50 17.72
CA HIS A 9 38.76 -11.25 17.13
C HIS A 9 38.70 -9.97 16.28
N ILE A 10 39.77 -9.16 16.25
CA ILE A 10 39.82 -7.85 15.60
C ILE A 10 39.87 -7.94 14.07
N GLN A 11 40.34 -9.03 13.51
CA GLN A 11 40.60 -9.17 12.06
C GLN A 11 39.37 -8.91 11.19
N ASN A 12 38.17 -9.15 11.72
CA ASN A 12 36.90 -9.00 11.00
C ASN A 12 36.15 -7.70 11.35
N VAL A 13 36.76 -6.83 12.20
CA VAL A 13 36.13 -5.55 12.54
C VAL A 13 36.18 -4.60 11.35
N ARG A 14 35.04 -4.06 10.98
CA ARG A 14 34.90 -3.03 9.95
C ARG A 14 34.43 -1.71 10.57
N ILE A 15 34.79 -0.63 9.95
CA ILE A 15 34.24 0.70 10.25
C ILE A 15 33.15 0.95 9.24
N PRO A 16 31.90 1.20 9.68
CA PRO A 16 30.80 1.45 8.73
C PRO A 16 31.06 2.74 7.96
N THR A 17 30.78 2.71 6.67
CA THR A 17 30.83 3.84 5.74
C THR A 17 29.44 4.42 5.54
N SER A 18 29.30 5.56 4.86
CA SER A 18 28.00 6.19 4.56
C SER A 18 27.07 5.33 3.71
N GLY A 19 27.56 4.27 3.04
CA GLY A 19 26.77 3.32 2.29
C GLY A 19 26.37 2.07 3.07
N ASP A 20 26.92 1.86 4.27
CA ASP A 20 26.57 0.71 5.09
C ASP A 20 25.34 1.00 5.95
N LYS A 21 24.35 0.08 5.95
CA LYS A 21 23.17 0.14 6.82
C LYS A 21 23.47 -0.54 8.16
N VAL A 22 23.18 0.15 9.26
CA VAL A 22 23.43 -0.36 10.62
C VAL A 22 22.10 -0.70 11.27
N TYR A 23 21.85 -1.99 11.49
CA TYR A 23 20.61 -2.52 12.10
C TYR A 23 20.75 -2.55 13.62
N LYS A 24 20.57 -1.40 14.27
CA LYS A 24 20.74 -1.24 15.73
C LYS A 24 19.46 -1.00 16.52
N ASP A 25 18.29 -0.98 15.84
CA ASP A 25 17.01 -0.69 16.46
C ASP A 25 16.31 -1.95 16.94
N GLU A 26 16.40 -3.03 16.15
CA GLU A 26 15.75 -4.30 16.44
C GLU A 26 16.52 -5.47 15.85
N CYS A 27 16.28 -6.66 16.38
CA CYS A 27 16.82 -7.90 15.84
C CYS A 27 16.31 -8.12 14.41
N VAL A 28 17.18 -8.52 13.49
CA VAL A 28 16.80 -8.77 12.09
C VAL A 28 15.87 -9.98 11.90
N LEU A 29 15.75 -10.86 12.91
CA LEU A 29 14.93 -12.09 12.89
C LEU A 29 13.73 -12.07 13.82
N CYS A 30 13.67 -11.15 14.81
CA CYS A 30 12.55 -10.98 15.74
C CYS A 30 12.39 -9.49 16.10
N PHE A 31 11.49 -9.17 17.04
CA PHE A 31 11.21 -7.79 17.44
C PHE A 31 11.88 -7.35 18.75
N ASP A 32 12.88 -8.13 19.23
CA ASP A 32 13.69 -7.67 20.35
C ASP A 32 14.54 -6.46 19.95
N SER A 33 14.58 -5.49 20.81
CA SER A 33 15.23 -4.19 20.63
C SER A 33 16.27 -3.95 21.74
N PRO A 34 17.03 -2.87 21.72
CA PRO A 34 17.88 -2.48 22.86
C PRO A 34 17.12 -2.34 24.18
N GLU A 35 15.80 -2.12 24.15
CA GLU A 35 14.93 -2.02 25.34
C GLU A 35 14.54 -3.39 25.91
N SER A 36 14.65 -4.48 25.12
CA SER A 36 14.35 -5.85 25.55
C SER A 36 15.30 -6.33 26.66
N ASP A 37 14.90 -7.31 27.47
CA ASP A 37 15.63 -7.74 28.68
C ASP A 37 17.11 -8.00 28.49
N ASN A 38 17.51 -8.60 27.35
CA ASN A 38 18.89 -8.91 27.04
C ASN A 38 19.57 -7.90 26.08
N GLY A 39 18.88 -6.80 25.71
CA GLY A 39 19.39 -5.83 24.74
C GLY A 39 19.62 -6.43 23.34
N LEU A 40 20.42 -5.75 22.53
CA LEU A 40 20.71 -6.09 21.15
C LEU A 40 22.21 -6.19 20.91
N TYR A 41 22.64 -7.18 20.12
CA TYR A 41 24.03 -7.44 19.74
C TYR A 41 24.23 -7.07 18.27
N VAL A 42 24.94 -5.99 18.00
CA VAL A 42 25.25 -5.53 16.63
C VAL A 42 26.61 -6.08 16.22
N CYS A 43 26.63 -6.87 15.15
CA CYS A 43 27.87 -7.45 14.63
C CYS A 43 28.78 -6.35 14.10
N MET A 44 30.05 -6.31 14.56
CA MET A 44 31.01 -5.28 14.17
C MET A 44 31.64 -5.50 12.77
N SER A 45 31.22 -6.56 12.04
CA SER A 45 31.66 -6.82 10.66
C SER A 45 30.54 -6.67 9.63
N SER A 46 29.28 -7.09 9.94
CA SER A 46 28.15 -7.01 9.03
C SER A 46 27.14 -5.93 9.38
N PHE A 47 27.23 -5.34 10.58
CA PHE A 47 26.32 -4.33 11.14
C PHE A 47 24.86 -4.80 11.32
N LEU A 48 24.65 -6.12 11.30
CA LEU A 48 23.35 -6.72 11.59
C LEU A 48 23.14 -6.82 13.10
N GLY A 49 21.93 -6.51 13.57
CA GLY A 49 21.53 -6.59 14.96
C GLY A 49 20.80 -7.88 15.30
N PHE A 50 21.15 -8.51 16.42
CA PHE A 50 20.56 -9.76 16.87
C PHE A 50 20.21 -9.71 18.36
N CYS A 51 19.12 -10.34 18.74
CA CYS A 51 18.86 -10.63 20.16
C CYS A 51 19.76 -11.75 20.68
N ARG A 52 19.72 -12.01 21.97
CA ARG A 52 20.55 -13.02 22.64
C ARG A 52 20.43 -14.41 21.99
N LYS A 53 19.23 -14.84 21.63
CA LYS A 53 18.94 -16.13 20.99
C LYS A 53 19.53 -16.21 19.58
N HIS A 54 19.34 -15.17 18.78
CA HIS A 54 19.71 -15.18 17.35
C HIS A 54 21.20 -14.88 17.11
N VAL A 55 21.88 -14.19 18.03
CA VAL A 55 23.33 -13.95 17.91
C VAL A 55 24.14 -15.25 17.98
N GLU A 56 23.70 -16.23 18.75
CA GLU A 56 24.34 -17.55 18.83
C GLU A 56 24.22 -18.33 17.51
N SER A 57 23.03 -18.30 16.87
CA SER A 57 22.82 -18.89 15.54
C SER A 57 23.67 -18.18 14.48
N TYR A 58 23.76 -16.86 14.52
CA TYR A 58 24.60 -16.11 13.60
C TYR A 58 26.09 -16.40 13.77
N PHE A 59 26.57 -16.46 15.02
CA PHE A 59 27.95 -16.82 15.33
C PHE A 59 28.30 -18.23 14.82
N SER A 60 27.42 -19.21 15.03
CA SER A 60 27.66 -20.58 14.58
C SER A 60 27.87 -20.72 13.08
N LYS A 61 27.25 -19.84 12.28
CA LYS A 61 27.31 -19.85 10.80
C LYS A 61 28.45 -18.99 10.23
N THR A 62 28.78 -17.89 10.91
CA THR A 62 29.70 -16.90 10.36
C THR A 62 31.06 -16.88 11.05
N SER A 63 31.13 -17.44 12.27
CA SER A 63 32.31 -17.32 13.16
C SER A 63 32.67 -15.87 13.54
N ASN A 64 31.80 -14.90 13.25
CA ASN A 64 31.96 -13.54 13.70
C ASN A 64 31.67 -13.44 15.19
N SER A 65 32.71 -13.15 15.98
CA SER A 65 32.70 -13.26 17.44
C SER A 65 32.58 -11.94 18.18
N LEU A 66 32.73 -10.80 17.48
CA LEU A 66 32.74 -9.48 18.11
C LEU A 66 31.49 -8.69 17.82
N PHE A 67 30.80 -8.26 18.90
CA PHE A 67 29.52 -7.56 18.82
C PHE A 67 29.51 -6.34 19.74
N LEU A 68 28.90 -5.26 19.28
CA LEU A 68 28.53 -4.14 20.14
C LEU A 68 27.16 -4.47 20.77
N HIS A 69 27.13 -4.62 22.09
CA HIS A 69 25.92 -4.87 22.84
C HIS A 69 25.31 -3.54 23.28
N LEU A 70 24.08 -3.33 22.84
CA LEU A 70 23.28 -2.14 23.12
C LEU A 70 22.16 -2.49 24.10
N LYS A 71 22.09 -1.80 25.21
CA LYS A 71 21.01 -1.93 26.20
C LYS A 71 20.47 -0.55 26.55
N ARG A 72 19.17 -0.40 26.48
CA ARG A 72 18.47 0.86 26.76
C ARG A 72 17.46 0.67 27.86
N TYR A 73 17.51 1.54 28.85
CA TYR A 73 16.57 1.58 29.94
C TYR A 73 15.62 2.77 29.74
N LYS A 74 14.33 2.51 29.84
CA LYS A 74 13.27 3.47 29.68
C LYS A 74 12.84 3.99 31.05
N ARG A 75 12.85 5.32 31.24
CA ARG A 75 12.39 5.98 32.46
C ARG A 75 11.22 6.90 32.12
N GLU A 76 10.10 6.73 32.81
CA GLU A 76 8.95 7.62 32.66
C GLU A 76 9.24 8.97 33.33
N VAL A 77 8.99 10.07 32.61
CA VAL A 77 9.14 11.44 33.16
C VAL A 77 7.80 11.90 33.66
N GLU A 78 7.68 12.19 34.94
CA GLU A 78 6.48 12.81 35.51
C GLU A 78 6.33 14.25 35.01
N GLU A 79 5.40 14.49 34.09
CA GLU A 79 5.04 15.85 33.70
C GLU A 79 4.20 16.54 34.78
N LYS A 80 4.62 17.74 35.17
CA LYS A 80 3.73 18.66 35.86
C LYS A 80 2.57 19.01 34.94
N GLN A 81 1.36 18.66 35.34
CA GLN A 81 0.11 18.93 34.60
C GLN A 81 0.05 20.38 34.16
N VAL A 82 0.31 20.62 32.89
CA VAL A 82 -0.09 21.84 32.20
C VAL A 82 -1.44 21.53 31.56
N ASN A 83 -2.49 22.15 32.06
CA ASN A 83 -3.86 22.02 31.54
C ASN A 83 -4.00 22.78 30.22
N GLU A 84 -3.35 22.31 29.18
CA GLU A 84 -3.60 22.74 27.80
C GLU A 84 -4.12 21.54 27.01
N ALA A 85 -5.33 21.69 26.47
CA ALA A 85 -5.88 20.68 25.55
C ALA A 85 -4.89 20.49 24.38
N PRO A 86 -4.60 19.25 23.99
CA PRO A 86 -3.62 18.98 22.93
C PRO A 86 -4.07 19.62 21.61
N THR A 87 -3.25 20.54 21.11
CA THR A 87 -3.50 21.28 19.86
C THR A 87 -3.03 20.53 18.61
N LYS A 88 -2.44 19.34 18.75
CA LYS A 88 -1.96 18.52 17.63
C LYS A 88 -2.64 17.16 17.63
N LEU A 89 -3.36 16.85 16.56
CA LEU A 89 -3.75 15.48 16.22
C LEU A 89 -2.51 14.75 15.69
N ALA A 90 -2.20 13.59 16.29
CA ALA A 90 -0.99 12.82 15.98
C ALA A 90 -1.12 11.99 14.69
N ILE A 91 -1.37 12.67 13.56
CA ILE A 91 -1.49 12.03 12.26
C ILE A 91 -0.13 11.96 11.61
N GLY A 92 0.20 10.80 11.05
CA GLY A 92 1.51 10.55 10.44
C GLY A 92 2.65 10.44 11.45
N LEU A 93 2.35 10.44 12.75
CA LEU A 93 3.32 10.19 13.83
C LEU A 93 3.30 8.72 14.22
N GLU A 94 4.45 8.21 14.62
CA GLU A 94 4.57 6.87 15.19
C GLU A 94 3.71 6.76 16.46
N GLY A 95 2.90 5.68 16.57
CA GLY A 95 1.93 5.51 17.65
C GLY A 95 0.49 5.90 17.30
N GLY A 96 0.23 6.46 16.13
CA GLY A 96 -1.12 6.74 15.62
C GLY A 96 -1.85 7.86 16.34
N PHE A 97 -3.16 7.68 16.58
CA PHE A 97 -4.06 8.70 17.11
C PHE A 97 -4.03 8.89 18.64
N ASP A 98 -3.11 8.24 19.35
CA ASP A 98 -3.03 8.36 20.81
C ASP A 98 -2.19 9.58 21.20
N VAL A 99 -2.88 10.65 21.62
CA VAL A 99 -2.29 11.95 21.98
C VAL A 99 -1.77 11.99 23.42
N THR A 100 -2.04 10.95 24.21
CA THR A 100 -1.64 10.84 25.62
C THR A 100 -0.24 10.25 25.81
N GLY A 101 0.62 10.30 24.78
CA GLY A 101 1.95 9.74 24.79
C GLY A 101 2.77 10.22 26.00
N LYS A 102 3.01 9.32 26.96
CA LYS A 102 3.91 9.55 28.07
C LYS A 102 5.29 9.89 27.54
N LYS A 103 5.94 10.92 28.06
CA LYS A 103 7.34 11.22 27.71
C LYS A 103 8.28 10.32 28.48
N TYR A 104 9.26 9.82 27.79
CA TYR A 104 10.27 8.92 28.37
C TYR A 104 11.68 9.49 28.16
N GLU A 105 12.52 9.33 29.18
CA GLU A 105 13.97 9.49 29.06
C GLU A 105 14.62 8.11 28.92
N TYR A 106 15.69 8.04 28.15
CA TYR A 106 16.40 6.80 27.88
C TYR A 106 17.83 6.87 28.38
N ASP A 107 18.23 5.85 29.17
CA ASP A 107 19.61 5.67 29.62
C ASP A 107 20.23 4.52 28.80
N ASP A 108 21.22 4.84 27.94
CA ASP A 108 21.90 3.86 27.11
C ASP A 108 23.14 3.29 27.81
N VAL A 109 23.20 1.97 27.92
CA VAL A 109 24.36 1.25 28.48
C VAL A 109 24.92 0.35 27.38
N ASN A 110 26.14 0.70 26.91
CA ASN A 110 26.78 -0.02 25.82
C ASN A 110 27.95 -0.85 26.35
N SER A 111 28.21 -1.99 25.73
CA SER A 111 29.33 -2.86 26.03
C SER A 111 29.75 -3.64 24.79
N ILE A 112 30.94 -4.23 24.81
CA ILE A 112 31.40 -5.17 23.79
C ILE A 112 31.15 -6.58 24.30
N ALA A 113 30.57 -7.43 23.48
CA ALA A 113 30.37 -8.85 23.76
C ALA A 113 31.21 -9.69 22.80
N VAL A 114 31.97 -10.64 23.37
CA VAL A 114 32.82 -11.58 22.64
C VAL A 114 32.23 -12.99 22.79
N LEU A 115 31.88 -13.57 21.67
CA LEU A 115 31.35 -14.95 21.61
C LEU A 115 32.49 -15.97 21.39
N PRO A 116 32.31 -17.25 21.80
CA PRO A 116 31.09 -17.86 22.30
C PRO A 116 30.79 -17.63 23.78
N ASP A 117 31.78 -17.25 24.60
CA ASP A 117 31.66 -17.18 26.05
C ASP A 117 30.87 -15.98 26.57
N PHE A 118 30.39 -15.10 25.68
CA PHE A 118 29.75 -13.81 26.03
C PHE A 118 30.56 -12.97 27.01
N HIS A 119 31.87 -12.92 26.79
CA HIS A 119 32.74 -12.07 27.62
C HIS A 119 32.36 -10.61 27.37
N VAL A 120 31.94 -9.89 28.42
CA VAL A 120 31.47 -8.51 28.34
C VAL A 120 32.53 -7.53 28.76
N ILE A 121 32.78 -6.51 27.93
CA ILE A 121 33.66 -5.37 28.23
C ILE A 121 32.82 -4.11 28.27
N SER A 122 32.64 -3.52 29.45
CA SER A 122 31.83 -2.31 29.61
C SER A 122 32.50 -1.10 28.94
N LEU A 123 31.66 -0.24 28.34
CA LEU A 123 32.09 1.03 27.75
C LEU A 123 31.76 2.20 28.70
N PRO A 124 32.57 3.28 28.72
CA PRO A 124 33.79 3.49 27.96
C PRO A 124 35.01 2.71 28.53
N CYS A 125 35.83 2.17 27.62
CA CYS A 125 37.06 1.46 27.96
C CYS A 125 38.22 2.05 27.17
N PRO A 126 39.23 2.75 27.82
CA PRO A 126 40.30 3.41 27.12
C PRO A 126 41.37 2.44 26.56
N ASP A 127 41.40 1.20 27.02
CA ASP A 127 42.39 0.19 26.59
C ASP A 127 41.99 -0.57 25.32
N LEU A 128 40.98 -0.09 24.57
CA LEU A 128 40.53 -0.74 23.34
C LEU A 128 41.46 -0.41 22.17
N PRO A 129 41.68 -1.34 21.23
CA PRO A 129 42.34 -1.06 19.98
C PRO A 129 41.64 0.06 19.20
N GLU A 130 42.41 0.94 18.54
CA GLU A 130 41.91 2.12 17.86
C GLU A 130 40.83 1.80 16.81
N SER A 131 41.02 0.72 16.02
CA SER A 131 40.04 0.27 15.02
C SER A 131 38.67 -0.09 15.65
N VAL A 132 38.67 -0.69 16.83
CA VAL A 132 37.47 -1.06 17.58
C VAL A 132 36.79 0.21 18.14
N GLN A 133 37.58 1.15 18.69
CA GLN A 133 37.04 2.41 19.21
C GLN A 133 36.33 3.22 18.08
N ILE A 134 36.96 3.34 16.91
CA ILE A 134 36.42 4.06 15.77
C ILE A 134 35.17 3.36 15.28
N SER A 135 35.16 2.02 15.15
CA SER A 135 33.99 1.26 14.72
C SER A 135 32.80 1.46 15.67
N ILE A 136 33.01 1.40 16.97
CA ILE A 136 31.97 1.64 17.99
C ILE A 136 31.41 3.06 17.84
N ALA A 137 32.27 4.06 17.77
CA ALA A 137 31.85 5.46 17.65
C ALA A 137 30.99 5.64 16.38
N SER A 138 31.43 5.11 15.24
CA SER A 138 30.72 5.19 13.98
C SER A 138 29.39 4.44 14.01
N ILE A 139 29.33 3.22 14.59
CA ILE A 139 28.06 2.46 14.75
C ILE A 139 27.04 3.23 15.60
N LEU A 140 27.50 3.90 16.67
CA LEU A 140 26.64 4.69 17.54
C LEU A 140 26.15 5.97 16.88
N GLU A 141 27.00 6.65 16.10
CA GLU A 141 26.70 7.93 15.45
C GLU A 141 25.82 7.79 14.21
N ILE A 142 26.07 6.78 13.37
CA ILE A 142 25.28 6.55 12.15
C ILE A 142 23.81 6.30 12.52
N ASP A 143 22.89 6.90 11.76
CA ASP A 143 21.46 6.63 11.91
C ASP A 143 21.15 5.14 11.71
N ALA A 144 20.16 4.66 12.43
CA ALA A 144 19.73 3.30 12.27
C ALA A 144 19.23 3.01 10.84
N ALA A 145 19.41 1.77 10.39
CA ALA A 145 19.02 1.36 9.04
C ALA A 145 17.55 1.66 8.71
N SER A 146 16.65 1.54 9.68
CA SER A 146 15.24 1.87 9.52
C SER A 146 15.01 3.34 9.18
N ILE A 147 15.74 4.25 9.82
CA ILE A 147 15.67 5.71 9.57
C ILE A 147 16.24 6.04 8.19
N GLN A 148 17.37 5.43 7.84
CA GLN A 148 17.99 5.62 6.54
C GLN A 148 17.09 5.09 5.40
N GLU A 149 16.48 3.93 5.58
CA GLU A 149 15.56 3.34 4.59
C GLU A 149 14.31 4.20 4.39
N GLU A 150 13.79 4.79 5.45
CA GLU A 150 12.69 5.76 5.34
C GLU A 150 13.12 7.03 4.59
N ALA A 151 14.32 7.55 4.87
CA ALA A 151 14.86 8.73 4.18
C ALA A 151 15.14 8.44 2.69
N ASP A 152 15.73 7.27 2.37
CA ASP A 152 15.98 6.83 0.99
C ASP A 152 14.66 6.66 0.20
N ALA A 153 13.64 6.09 0.82
CA ALA A 153 12.33 5.94 0.22
C ALA A 153 11.67 7.29 -0.08
N MET A 154 11.83 8.27 0.81
CA MET A 154 11.35 9.64 0.59
C MET A 154 12.12 10.38 -0.50
N ALA A 155 13.43 10.16 -0.61
CA ALA A 155 14.26 10.82 -1.62
C ALA A 155 13.97 10.33 -3.04
N GLY A 156 13.52 9.08 -3.20
CA GLY A 156 13.20 8.47 -4.50
C GLY A 156 11.75 8.63 -4.95
N THR A 157 10.85 9.04 -4.06
CA THR A 157 9.44 9.22 -4.36
C THR A 157 9.08 10.70 -4.40
N TRP A 158 8.48 11.10 -5.52
CA TRP A 158 7.84 12.41 -5.59
C TRP A 158 6.69 12.44 -4.56
N ASP A 159 6.97 13.08 -3.42
CA ASP A 159 5.96 13.24 -2.39
C ASP A 159 4.89 14.21 -2.93
N GLY A 160 3.80 13.69 -3.45
CA GLY A 160 2.68 14.48 -3.96
C GLY A 160 1.97 15.33 -2.88
N MET A 161 2.58 15.46 -1.69
CA MET A 161 2.34 16.54 -0.73
C MET A 161 3.41 17.64 -0.79
N GLN A 162 4.39 17.59 -1.66
CA GLN A 162 5.06 18.83 -2.04
C GLN A 162 4.00 19.65 -2.78
N ARG A 163 3.33 20.48 -1.99
CA ARG A 163 2.52 21.54 -2.53
C ARG A 163 3.41 22.25 -3.55
N GLU A 164 2.97 22.31 -4.79
CA GLU A 164 3.72 22.97 -5.84
C GLU A 164 3.91 24.43 -5.47
N VAL A 165 5.05 24.99 -5.84
CA VAL A 165 5.26 26.43 -5.69
C VAL A 165 4.28 27.12 -6.63
N THR A 166 3.43 27.98 -6.06
CA THR A 166 2.46 28.69 -6.88
C THR A 166 3.11 29.50 -7.99
N LYS A 167 2.54 29.45 -9.18
CA LYS A 167 2.96 30.31 -10.30
C LYS A 167 2.89 31.82 -9.97
N HIS A 168 2.11 32.18 -8.94
CA HIS A 168 1.94 33.52 -8.46
C HIS A 168 3.03 33.99 -7.48
N ALA A 169 3.91 33.13 -7.00
CA ALA A 169 4.91 33.46 -5.97
C ALA A 169 5.71 34.76 -6.29
N ASN A 170 6.11 34.91 -7.55
CA ASN A 170 6.89 36.08 -8.01
C ASN A 170 6.10 37.10 -8.83
N THR A 171 4.83 36.83 -9.14
CA THR A 171 4.00 37.64 -10.04
C THR A 171 2.77 38.21 -9.36
N LEU A 172 2.54 37.91 -8.08
CA LEU A 172 1.40 38.42 -7.34
C LEU A 172 1.46 39.94 -7.23
N VAL A 173 0.43 40.58 -7.73
CA VAL A 173 0.27 42.03 -7.60
C VAL A 173 -0.59 42.30 -6.37
N GLN A 174 -0.02 43.01 -5.39
CA GLN A 174 -0.74 43.42 -4.18
C GLN A 174 -1.21 44.90 -4.35
N LEU A 175 -2.46 45.17 -3.95
CA LEU A 175 -3.06 46.49 -4.08
C LEU A 175 -2.55 47.42 -2.98
N GLU A 176 -2.15 48.63 -3.36
CA GLU A 176 -1.76 49.71 -2.43
C GLU A 176 -3.02 50.39 -1.86
N ASN A 177 -3.90 49.61 -1.23
CA ASN A 177 -5.19 50.07 -0.67
C ASN A 177 -5.09 50.52 0.78
N GLY A 178 -3.89 50.44 1.40
CA GLY A 178 -3.65 50.87 2.79
C GLY A 178 -4.25 49.93 3.84
N VAL A 179 -4.78 48.77 3.46
CA VAL A 179 -5.36 47.80 4.39
C VAL A 179 -4.28 47.24 5.32
N LYS A 180 -4.54 47.29 6.63
CA LYS A 180 -3.70 46.64 7.65
C LYS A 180 -4.53 45.63 8.42
N ILE A 181 -4.02 44.43 8.58
CA ILE A 181 -4.69 43.34 9.22
C ILE A 181 -4.23 43.28 10.68
N PRO A 182 -5.16 43.34 11.66
CA PRO A 182 -4.80 43.20 13.07
C PRO A 182 -4.30 41.78 13.38
N PRO A 183 -3.49 41.59 14.45
CA PRO A 183 -2.94 40.28 14.78
C PRO A 183 -3.97 39.32 15.38
N LYS A 184 -5.15 39.77 15.75
CA LYS A 184 -6.23 38.99 16.43
C LYS A 184 -7.61 39.52 16.00
N ASP A 185 -8.65 38.77 16.41
CA ASP A 185 -10.07 39.15 16.28
C ASP A 185 -10.53 39.27 14.82
N TRP A 186 -10.08 38.36 13.97
CA TRP A 186 -10.49 38.31 12.58
C TRP A 186 -11.94 37.84 12.43
N GLN A 187 -12.65 38.40 11.46
CA GLN A 187 -14.00 38.00 11.10
C GLN A 187 -14.24 38.11 9.60
N CYS A 188 -15.12 37.30 9.08
CA CYS A 188 -15.57 37.40 7.69
C CYS A 188 -16.26 38.74 7.46
N GLN A 189 -15.82 39.49 6.45
CA GLN A 189 -16.34 40.85 6.13
C GLN A 189 -17.81 40.83 5.67
N GLU A 190 -18.29 39.68 5.16
CA GLU A 190 -19.66 39.53 4.65
C GLU A 190 -20.65 38.99 5.72
N CYS A 191 -20.23 38.06 6.58
CA CYS A 191 -21.17 37.40 7.51
C CYS A 191 -20.74 37.42 8.97
N GLY A 192 -19.59 38.01 9.31
CA GLY A 192 -19.11 38.13 10.69
C GLY A 192 -18.61 36.80 11.30
N LEU A 193 -18.52 35.72 10.53
CA LEU A 193 -17.98 34.43 11.03
C LEU A 193 -16.52 34.60 11.44
N GLN A 194 -16.12 33.97 12.57
CA GLN A 194 -14.78 34.09 13.13
C GLN A 194 -13.92 32.83 12.93
N GLU A 195 -14.50 31.79 12.38
CA GLU A 195 -13.81 30.50 12.11
C GLU A 195 -13.61 30.27 10.60
N ASN A 196 -12.63 29.48 10.24
CA ASN A 196 -12.31 29.11 8.85
C ASN A 196 -12.15 30.32 7.94
N LEU A 197 -11.29 31.26 8.37
CA LEU A 197 -11.07 32.54 7.67
C LEU A 197 -9.88 32.47 6.74
N TRP A 198 -10.06 33.06 5.56
CA TRP A 198 -9.07 33.12 4.51
C TRP A 198 -8.78 34.59 4.16
N LEU A 199 -7.50 34.94 4.15
CA LEU A 199 -7.01 36.25 3.75
C LEU A 199 -6.63 36.24 2.28
N ASN A 200 -7.20 37.10 1.46
CA ASN A 200 -6.75 37.26 0.09
C ASN A 200 -5.45 38.07 0.05
N LEU A 201 -4.42 37.51 -0.60
CA LEU A 201 -3.08 38.09 -0.62
C LEU A 201 -2.93 39.26 -1.62
N THR A 202 -3.95 39.53 -2.47
CA THR A 202 -3.96 40.66 -3.40
C THR A 202 -4.50 41.93 -2.76
N ASP A 203 -5.68 41.84 -2.09
CA ASP A 203 -6.39 43.05 -1.61
C ASP A 203 -6.56 43.12 -0.10
N GLY A 204 -6.18 42.04 0.63
CA GLY A 204 -6.30 42.00 2.08
C GLY A 204 -7.72 41.71 2.61
N ALA A 205 -8.65 41.27 1.76
CA ALA A 205 -9.99 40.90 2.17
C ALA A 205 -10.01 39.60 2.98
N ILE A 206 -10.78 39.60 4.10
CA ILE A 206 -10.94 38.43 4.95
C ILE A 206 -12.33 37.86 4.73
N HIS A 207 -12.41 36.64 4.26
CA HIS A 207 -13.65 35.93 4.01
C HIS A 207 -13.64 34.51 4.56
N CYS A 208 -14.83 33.98 4.89
CA CYS A 208 -14.95 32.59 5.33
C CYS A 208 -14.84 31.62 4.13
N GLY A 209 -14.23 30.48 4.39
CA GLY A 209 -13.98 29.42 3.40
C GLY A 209 -15.23 28.72 2.88
N ARG A 210 -15.04 27.57 2.25
CA ARG A 210 -16.10 26.75 1.64
C ARG A 210 -17.08 26.24 2.70
N LYS A 211 -18.35 26.16 2.31
CA LYS A 211 -19.39 25.48 3.08
C LYS A 211 -19.29 24.00 2.84
N TYR A 212 -19.14 23.25 3.93
CA TYR A 212 -19.13 21.80 3.83
C TYR A 212 -20.56 21.22 3.72
N PHE A 213 -20.63 20.02 3.19
CA PHE A 213 -21.86 19.24 2.99
C PHE A 213 -22.70 19.08 4.28
N ASN A 214 -22.04 18.99 5.47
CA ASN A 214 -22.68 18.91 6.78
C ASN A 214 -23.12 20.26 7.37
N GLY A 215 -23.04 21.34 6.60
CA GLY A 215 -23.35 22.70 7.04
C GLY A 215 -22.29 23.35 7.93
N GLN A 216 -21.16 22.69 8.17
CA GLN A 216 -19.99 23.26 8.84
C GLN A 216 -19.09 24.00 7.82
N GLY A 217 -18.07 24.66 8.33
CA GLY A 217 -17.15 25.45 7.51
C GLY A 217 -17.62 26.88 7.35
N GLY A 218 -17.27 27.48 6.21
CA GLY A 218 -17.67 28.85 5.88
C GLY A 218 -18.98 28.93 5.09
N ASN A 219 -19.29 30.13 4.63
CA ASN A 219 -20.45 30.42 3.79
C ASN A 219 -20.05 30.67 2.31
N ASN A 220 -18.90 30.18 1.87
CA ASN A 220 -18.35 30.35 0.51
C ASN A 220 -17.94 31.79 0.14
N HIS A 221 -17.84 32.74 1.08
CA HIS A 221 -17.56 34.14 0.73
C HIS A 221 -16.17 34.34 0.10
N ALA A 222 -15.16 33.53 0.50
CA ALA A 222 -13.84 33.59 -0.15
C ALA A 222 -13.89 33.08 -1.59
N VAL A 223 -14.70 32.06 -1.91
CA VAL A 223 -14.92 31.60 -3.29
C VAL A 223 -15.65 32.65 -4.10
N GLN A 224 -16.74 33.25 -3.55
CA GLN A 224 -17.51 34.32 -4.21
C GLN A 224 -16.65 35.54 -4.46
N HIS A 225 -15.72 35.87 -3.56
CA HIS A 225 -14.76 36.92 -3.71
C HIS A 225 -13.84 36.66 -4.91
N TYR A 226 -13.29 35.46 -5.03
CA TYR A 226 -12.50 35.07 -6.22
C TYR A 226 -13.32 35.12 -7.51
N GLU A 227 -14.56 34.63 -7.50
CA GLU A 227 -15.43 34.69 -8.69
C GLU A 227 -15.64 36.11 -9.21
N LYS A 228 -15.76 37.10 -8.29
CA LYS A 228 -15.94 38.53 -8.61
C LYS A 228 -14.64 39.19 -9.02
N THR A 229 -13.54 38.97 -8.34
CA THR A 229 -12.30 39.71 -8.45
C THR A 229 -11.22 39.02 -9.28
N LYS A 230 -11.28 37.69 -9.37
CA LYS A 230 -10.23 36.83 -9.97
C LYS A 230 -8.88 36.93 -9.27
N TYR A 231 -8.84 37.31 -7.97
CA TYR A 231 -7.63 37.32 -7.17
C TYR A 231 -7.34 35.91 -6.66
N PRO A 232 -6.26 35.26 -7.17
CA PRO A 232 -6.17 33.81 -7.09
C PRO A 232 -5.70 33.25 -5.74
N LEU A 233 -4.86 34.01 -5.02
CA LEU A 233 -4.09 33.45 -3.91
C LEU A 233 -4.66 33.88 -2.56
N VAL A 234 -4.94 32.90 -1.71
CA VAL A 234 -5.45 33.12 -0.35
C VAL A 234 -4.67 32.28 0.67
N VAL A 235 -4.54 32.80 1.89
CA VAL A 235 -3.93 32.07 3.02
C VAL A 235 -4.93 31.90 4.15
N LYS A 236 -5.00 30.74 4.79
CA LYS A 236 -5.86 30.48 5.94
C LYS A 236 -5.28 31.14 7.18
N LEU A 237 -5.97 32.16 7.69
CA LEU A 237 -5.64 32.80 8.96
C LEU A 237 -5.72 31.76 10.09
N GLY A 238 -4.88 31.90 11.11
CA GLY A 238 -4.83 30.94 12.21
C GLY A 238 -3.98 29.68 11.93
N THR A 239 -3.62 29.39 10.68
CA THR A 239 -2.66 28.31 10.37
C THR A 239 -1.25 28.83 10.09
N ILE A 240 -1.09 30.14 10.05
CA ILE A 240 0.17 30.80 9.68
C ILE A 240 1.16 30.68 10.84
N THR A 241 2.32 30.08 10.56
CA THR A 241 3.47 29.99 11.47
C THR A 241 4.75 30.26 10.69
N SER A 242 5.90 30.37 11.39
CA SER A 242 7.21 30.50 10.73
C SER A 242 7.60 29.28 9.89
N GLU A 243 6.99 28.11 10.15
CA GLU A 243 7.36 26.83 9.54
C GLU A 243 6.32 26.32 8.54
N ALA A 244 5.05 26.67 8.72
CA ALA A 244 3.96 26.16 7.90
C ALA A 244 2.78 27.13 7.79
N SER A 245 2.04 27.03 6.68
CA SER A 245 0.80 27.80 6.45
C SER A 245 -0.03 27.09 5.39
N ASP A 246 -1.36 27.26 5.44
CA ASP A 246 -2.26 26.77 4.41
C ASP A 246 -2.52 27.88 3.39
N VAL A 247 -1.86 27.77 2.23
CA VAL A 247 -2.05 28.68 1.08
C VAL A 247 -2.80 27.91 0.01
N TYR A 248 -3.84 28.53 -0.57
CA TYR A 248 -4.65 27.97 -1.64
C TYR A 248 -4.69 28.91 -2.84
N SER A 249 -4.56 28.35 -4.02
CA SER A 249 -4.67 29.07 -5.28
C SER A 249 -5.94 28.63 -6.01
N TYR A 250 -6.87 29.56 -6.22
CA TYR A 250 -8.16 29.30 -6.86
C TYR A 250 -8.05 29.00 -8.36
N ASP A 251 -7.06 29.54 -9.05
CA ASP A 251 -6.86 29.32 -10.49
C ASP A 251 -5.98 28.11 -10.79
N GLU A 252 -5.24 27.61 -9.78
CA GLU A 252 -4.52 26.34 -9.80
C GLU A 252 -5.36 25.21 -9.17
N ASP A 253 -6.51 25.58 -8.56
CA ASP A 253 -7.43 24.73 -7.81
C ASP A 253 -6.73 23.74 -6.85
N SER A 254 -5.68 24.22 -6.17
CA SER A 254 -4.84 23.40 -5.31
C SER A 254 -4.28 24.15 -4.11
N MET A 255 -3.91 23.38 -3.08
CA MET A 255 -3.06 23.86 -1.99
C MET A 255 -1.63 24.01 -2.52
N VAL A 256 -1.04 25.21 -2.34
CA VAL A 256 0.25 25.56 -2.91
C VAL A 256 1.24 26.04 -1.83
N VAL A 257 2.53 26.10 -2.18
CA VAL A 257 3.56 26.79 -1.39
C VAL A 257 3.80 28.15 -1.97
N ASP A 258 3.76 29.16 -1.13
CA ASP A 258 4.22 30.51 -1.49
C ASP A 258 5.55 30.81 -0.76
N PRO A 259 6.70 30.72 -1.44
CA PRO A 259 8.02 31.01 -0.86
C PRO A 259 8.13 32.47 -0.38
N ASN A 260 7.33 33.37 -0.95
CA ASN A 260 7.33 34.78 -0.63
C ASN A 260 6.22 35.19 0.36
N LEU A 261 5.56 34.22 1.01
CA LEU A 261 4.44 34.47 1.90
C LEU A 261 4.75 35.48 3.00
N ALA A 262 5.94 35.43 3.59
CA ALA A 262 6.36 36.40 4.61
C ALA A 262 6.36 37.85 4.08
N HIS A 263 6.79 38.04 2.83
CA HIS A 263 6.80 39.34 2.15
C HIS A 263 5.35 39.79 1.82
N HIS A 264 4.52 38.86 1.30
CA HIS A 264 3.13 39.15 0.98
C HIS A 264 2.30 39.52 2.21
N LEU A 265 2.55 38.85 3.36
CA LEU A 265 1.91 39.16 4.64
C LEU A 265 2.41 40.50 5.23
N ALA A 266 3.71 40.82 5.08
CA ALA A 266 4.28 42.07 5.56
C ALA A 266 3.64 43.31 4.88
N HIS A 267 3.19 43.18 3.63
CA HIS A 267 2.42 44.19 2.94
C HIS A 267 1.18 44.67 3.72
N PHE A 268 0.47 43.70 4.33
CA PHE A 268 -0.70 43.97 5.18
C PHE A 268 -0.34 44.21 6.66
N GLY A 269 0.94 44.35 6.99
CA GLY A 269 1.42 44.63 8.35
C GLY A 269 1.48 43.38 9.25
N ILE A 270 1.38 42.17 8.70
CA ILE A 270 1.49 40.92 9.43
C ILE A 270 2.95 40.47 9.48
N ASN A 271 3.50 40.29 10.67
CA ASN A 271 4.82 39.68 10.86
C ASN A 271 4.62 38.18 11.18
N ILE A 272 5.06 37.32 10.28
CA ILE A 272 4.88 35.86 10.38
C ILE A 272 5.48 35.27 11.67
N LYS A 273 6.52 35.91 12.23
CA LYS A 273 7.20 35.46 13.46
C LYS A 273 6.39 35.68 14.72
N ASP A 274 5.45 36.59 14.68
CA ASP A 274 4.62 37.00 15.82
C ASP A 274 3.31 36.20 15.89
N LEU A 275 3.02 35.41 14.85
CA LEU A 275 1.81 34.60 14.75
C LEU A 275 2.02 33.22 15.35
N GLN A 276 1.06 32.78 16.15
CA GLN A 276 0.97 31.42 16.64
C GLN A 276 -0.24 30.73 16.01
N LYS A 277 -0.14 29.42 15.84
CA LYS A 277 -1.22 28.61 15.30
C LYS A 277 -2.42 28.64 16.23
N THR A 278 -3.53 29.19 15.78
CA THR A 278 -4.80 29.34 16.51
C THR A 278 -5.96 28.57 15.91
N ASP A 279 -5.82 28.03 14.68
CA ASP A 279 -6.84 27.27 13.99
C ASP A 279 -6.27 25.95 13.45
N LYS A 280 -7.15 24.98 13.19
CA LYS A 280 -6.79 23.68 12.61
C LYS A 280 -6.42 23.86 11.13
N SER A 281 -5.36 23.17 10.70
CA SER A 281 -5.05 23.07 9.27
C SER A 281 -6.17 22.34 8.51
N MET A 282 -6.19 22.42 7.18
CA MET A 282 -7.20 21.73 6.38
C MET A 282 -7.20 20.23 6.60
N VAL A 283 -6.02 19.63 6.75
CA VAL A 283 -5.86 18.20 7.07
C VAL A 283 -6.41 17.90 8.47
N GLU A 284 -6.09 18.70 9.47
CA GLU A 284 -6.62 18.53 10.85
C GLU A 284 -8.13 18.74 10.91
N LEU A 285 -8.70 19.61 10.09
CA LEU A 285 -10.15 19.79 9.99
C LEU A 285 -10.83 18.58 9.36
N GLU A 286 -10.26 18.02 8.29
CA GLU A 286 -10.77 16.81 7.66
C GLU A 286 -10.81 15.64 8.64
N ILE A 287 -9.81 15.50 9.46
CA ILE A 287 -9.74 14.45 10.47
C ILE A 287 -10.72 14.71 11.61
N ASP A 288 -10.83 15.94 12.09
CA ASP A 288 -11.82 16.29 13.12
C ASP A 288 -13.26 16.03 12.61
N LEU A 289 -13.52 16.30 11.34
CA LEU A 289 -14.78 15.95 10.69
C LEU A 289 -14.97 14.43 10.65
N ASN A 290 -13.93 13.68 10.28
CA ASN A 290 -13.96 12.22 10.24
C ASN A 290 -14.21 11.61 11.62
N GLN A 291 -13.60 12.17 12.68
CA GLN A 291 -13.82 11.71 14.07
C GLN A 291 -15.23 12.01 14.60
N ARG A 292 -15.86 13.07 14.14
CA ARG A 292 -17.24 13.45 14.52
C ARG A 292 -18.31 12.65 13.76
N ILE A 293 -17.94 11.96 12.70
CA ILE A 293 -18.83 11.02 12.02
C ILE A 293 -19.07 9.83 12.97
N GLY A 294 -20.34 9.55 13.31
CA GLY A 294 -20.70 8.50 14.25
C GLY A 294 -20.16 7.09 13.93
N GLU A 295 -19.76 6.83 12.67
CA GLU A 295 -19.07 5.60 12.26
C GLU A 295 -17.78 5.34 13.05
N TRP A 296 -17.01 6.38 13.39
CA TRP A 296 -15.75 6.24 14.12
C TRP A 296 -15.96 5.60 15.48
N ALA A 297 -16.92 6.12 16.24
CA ALA A 297 -17.25 5.59 17.54
C ALA A 297 -17.79 4.15 17.47
N VAL A 298 -18.58 3.83 16.45
CA VAL A 298 -19.15 2.49 16.23
C VAL A 298 -18.06 1.49 15.82
N ILE A 299 -17.19 1.83 14.89
CA ILE A 299 -16.15 0.93 14.39
C ILE A 299 -15.09 0.63 15.46
N GLN A 300 -14.77 1.60 16.30
CA GLN A 300 -13.84 1.40 17.41
C GLN A 300 -14.51 0.87 18.69
N GLU A 301 -15.83 0.67 18.66
CA GLU A 301 -16.63 0.34 19.85
C GLU A 301 -16.35 1.32 21.02
N SER A 302 -16.24 2.63 20.71
CA SER A 302 -15.93 3.67 21.67
C SER A 302 -17.03 3.76 22.73
N GLY A 303 -16.62 3.77 24.01
CA GLY A 303 -17.54 3.74 25.13
C GLY A 303 -17.86 2.35 25.69
N ALA A 304 -17.52 1.28 24.99
CA ALA A 304 -17.50 -0.07 25.55
C ALA A 304 -16.21 -0.29 26.37
N LYS A 305 -16.31 -0.97 27.52
CA LYS A 305 -15.15 -1.37 28.29
C LYS A 305 -14.59 -2.67 27.71
N LEU A 306 -13.89 -2.55 26.59
CA LEU A 306 -13.33 -3.68 25.88
C LEU A 306 -12.32 -4.44 26.77
N VAL A 307 -12.41 -5.77 26.77
CA VAL A 307 -11.51 -6.62 27.54
C VAL A 307 -10.27 -6.93 26.70
N PRO A 308 -9.06 -6.48 27.11
CA PRO A 308 -7.83 -6.78 26.40
C PRO A 308 -7.55 -8.29 26.33
N LEU A 309 -7.03 -8.75 25.22
CA LEU A 309 -6.65 -10.15 24.99
C LEU A 309 -5.14 -10.27 24.78
N TYR A 310 -4.58 -11.35 25.31
CA TYR A 310 -3.15 -11.62 25.29
C TYR A 310 -2.85 -13.07 24.85
N GLY A 311 -1.60 -13.29 24.43
CA GLY A 311 -1.09 -14.60 24.06
C GLY A 311 -0.87 -14.77 22.57
N PRO A 312 -0.61 -16.01 22.10
CA PRO A 312 -0.35 -16.32 20.71
C PRO A 312 -1.50 -15.89 19.79
N GLY A 313 -1.19 -15.10 18.76
CA GLY A 313 -2.18 -14.58 17.81
C GLY A 313 -2.98 -13.39 18.32
N TYR A 314 -2.61 -12.80 19.46
CA TYR A 314 -3.20 -11.58 20.03
C TYR A 314 -2.17 -10.45 20.18
N THR A 315 -1.11 -10.48 19.37
CA THR A 315 -0.11 -9.42 19.32
C THR A 315 -0.60 -8.29 18.41
N GLY A 316 -0.62 -7.05 18.93
CA GLY A 316 -0.92 -5.86 18.14
C GLY A 316 0.26 -5.42 17.29
N LEU A 317 -0.02 -4.61 16.27
CA LEU A 317 0.98 -3.98 15.41
C LEU A 317 0.97 -2.48 15.65
N GLU A 318 2.11 -1.87 15.96
CA GLU A 318 2.17 -0.41 16.10
C GLU A 318 1.95 0.29 14.75
N ASN A 319 1.29 1.44 14.80
CA ASN A 319 1.13 2.30 13.64
C ASN A 319 2.42 3.09 13.41
N LEU A 320 3.06 2.84 12.27
CA LEU A 320 4.32 3.47 11.86
C LEU A 320 4.12 4.81 11.13
N GLY A 321 3.05 5.53 11.46
CA GLY A 321 2.60 6.70 10.72
C GLY A 321 1.77 6.29 9.50
N ASN A 322 0.44 6.19 9.69
CA ASN A 322 -0.54 5.79 8.67
C ASN A 322 -0.40 4.36 8.10
N SER A 323 0.19 3.41 8.85
CA SER A 323 0.33 2.01 8.42
C SER A 323 -0.83 1.10 8.84
N CYS A 324 -1.95 1.62 9.32
CA CYS A 324 -3.10 0.86 9.78
C CYS A 324 -3.70 -0.06 8.69
N TYR A 325 -3.62 0.34 7.40
CA TYR A 325 -4.01 -0.50 6.27
C TYR A 325 -3.19 -1.79 6.20
N LEU A 326 -1.88 -1.69 6.34
CA LEU A 326 -0.94 -2.83 6.39
C LEU A 326 -1.22 -3.67 7.63
N ASN A 327 -1.35 -3.03 8.80
CA ASN A 327 -1.61 -3.73 10.07
C ASN A 327 -2.88 -4.59 9.97
N SER A 328 -3.98 -4.01 9.49
CA SER A 328 -5.26 -4.73 9.38
C SER A 328 -5.19 -5.90 8.39
N VAL A 329 -4.58 -5.72 7.22
CA VAL A 329 -4.42 -6.79 6.22
C VAL A 329 -3.54 -7.92 6.77
N MET A 330 -2.40 -7.60 7.39
CA MET A 330 -1.48 -8.61 7.92
C MET A 330 -2.09 -9.42 9.07
N GLN A 331 -2.84 -8.78 9.97
CA GLN A 331 -3.57 -9.46 11.05
C GLN A 331 -4.55 -10.50 10.48
N VAL A 332 -5.31 -10.15 9.45
CA VAL A 332 -6.26 -11.07 8.83
C VAL A 332 -5.55 -12.20 8.10
N LEU A 333 -4.52 -11.91 7.29
CA LEU A 333 -3.80 -12.92 6.53
C LEU A 333 -3.10 -13.95 7.43
N PHE A 334 -2.45 -13.52 8.49
CA PHE A 334 -1.82 -14.46 9.44
C PHE A 334 -2.85 -15.25 10.26
N ASN A 335 -4.12 -14.92 10.22
CA ASN A 335 -5.19 -15.76 10.76
C ASN A 335 -5.60 -16.89 9.79
N ILE A 336 -5.21 -16.85 8.52
CA ILE A 336 -5.34 -17.92 7.55
C ILE A 336 -4.28 -19.00 7.86
N PRO A 337 -4.66 -20.27 8.01
CA PRO A 337 -3.73 -21.35 8.41
C PRO A 337 -2.53 -21.51 7.47
N ASP A 338 -2.71 -21.30 6.17
CA ASP A 338 -1.65 -21.42 5.16
C ASP A 338 -0.52 -20.42 5.40
N PHE A 339 -0.84 -19.16 5.70
CA PHE A 339 0.15 -18.14 6.04
C PHE A 339 0.90 -18.47 7.32
N ARG A 340 0.17 -18.93 8.34
CA ARG A 340 0.76 -19.35 9.61
C ARG A 340 1.70 -20.57 9.42
N LYS A 341 1.25 -21.58 8.67
CA LYS A 341 2.06 -22.75 8.36
C LYS A 341 3.34 -22.37 7.61
N CYS A 342 3.22 -21.50 6.58
CA CYS A 342 4.37 -21.11 5.78
C CYS A 342 5.38 -20.25 6.55
N TYR A 343 4.93 -19.28 7.33
CA TYR A 343 5.81 -18.25 7.87
C TYR A 343 6.05 -18.32 9.38
N PHE A 344 5.13 -18.91 10.16
CA PHE A 344 5.33 -19.06 11.59
C PHE A 344 5.85 -20.46 11.94
N GLU A 345 5.18 -21.53 11.47
CA GLU A 345 5.57 -22.89 11.84
C GLU A 345 6.93 -23.29 11.24
N LYS A 346 7.27 -22.77 10.05
CA LYS A 346 8.56 -22.99 9.37
C LYS A 346 9.56 -21.85 9.57
N CYS A 347 9.34 -20.92 10.53
CA CYS A 347 10.15 -19.72 10.66
C CYS A 347 11.64 -20.00 10.89
N ASN A 348 11.99 -21.04 11.68
CA ASN A 348 13.38 -21.38 11.96
C ASN A 348 14.13 -21.82 10.69
N ASP A 349 13.51 -22.61 9.83
CA ASP A 349 14.10 -23.06 8.56
C ASP A 349 14.36 -21.83 7.65
N ILE A 350 13.37 -20.92 7.57
CA ILE A 350 13.48 -19.69 6.79
C ILE A 350 14.59 -18.77 7.34
N PHE A 351 14.69 -18.64 8.66
CA PHE A 351 15.75 -17.87 9.29
C PHE A 351 17.12 -18.47 9.03
N ASP A 352 17.20 -19.79 9.05
CA ASP A 352 18.45 -20.48 8.76
C ASP A 352 18.91 -20.32 7.31
N GLU A 353 18.02 -20.37 6.36
CA GLU A 353 18.32 -20.18 4.94
C GLU A 353 18.69 -18.71 4.61
N GLY A 354 17.97 -17.75 5.17
CA GLY A 354 18.07 -16.33 4.80
C GLY A 354 18.88 -15.46 5.76
N LEU A 355 19.64 -16.01 6.70
CA LEU A 355 20.26 -15.30 7.81
C LEU A 355 21.16 -14.12 7.39
N LEU A 356 22.02 -14.31 6.37
CA LEU A 356 22.99 -13.30 5.95
C LEU A 356 22.36 -12.10 5.23
N GLY A 357 21.23 -12.33 4.55
CA GLY A 357 20.46 -11.31 3.84
C GLY A 357 19.17 -10.92 4.53
N ALA A 358 18.98 -11.25 5.80
CA ALA A 358 17.72 -11.18 6.53
C ALA A 358 16.91 -9.88 6.35
N PRO A 359 17.51 -8.68 6.42
CA PRO A 359 16.72 -7.44 6.26
C PRO A 359 16.12 -7.25 4.86
N LYS A 360 16.76 -7.79 3.82
CA LYS A 360 16.34 -7.66 2.42
C LYS A 360 15.59 -8.89 1.89
N ASN A 361 15.48 -9.94 2.69
CA ASN A 361 14.80 -11.17 2.30
C ASN A 361 13.34 -11.15 2.70
N PHE A 362 12.44 -11.12 1.71
CA PHE A 362 10.99 -11.06 1.91
C PHE A 362 10.47 -12.21 2.79
N ASN A 363 10.92 -13.45 2.52
CA ASN A 363 10.46 -14.61 3.29
C ASN A 363 10.90 -14.53 4.76
N VAL A 364 12.13 -14.04 5.02
CA VAL A 364 12.62 -13.82 6.39
C VAL A 364 11.79 -12.77 7.12
N GLN A 365 11.46 -11.65 6.46
CA GLN A 365 10.65 -10.60 7.08
C GLN A 365 9.20 -11.03 7.29
N MET A 366 8.62 -11.84 6.39
CA MET A 366 7.32 -12.49 6.61
C MET A 366 7.36 -13.48 7.78
N ALA A 367 8.42 -14.30 7.89
CA ALA A 367 8.60 -15.24 9.01
C ALA A 367 8.81 -14.49 10.33
N LYS A 368 9.59 -13.40 10.34
CA LYS A 368 9.76 -12.51 11.50
C LYS A 368 8.41 -11.96 11.96
N LEU A 369 7.59 -11.48 11.02
CA LEU A 369 6.25 -10.96 11.34
C LEU A 369 5.35 -12.07 11.87
N GLY A 370 5.35 -13.25 11.25
CA GLY A 370 4.62 -14.42 11.71
C GLY A 370 5.02 -14.84 13.13
N TYR A 371 6.31 -14.87 13.43
CA TYR A 371 6.83 -15.13 14.77
C TYR A 371 6.34 -14.08 15.77
N GLY A 372 6.44 -12.80 15.43
CA GLY A 372 5.96 -11.71 16.28
C GLY A 372 4.48 -11.81 16.62
N LEU A 373 3.65 -12.17 15.65
CA LEU A 373 2.20 -12.26 15.83
C LEU A 373 1.76 -13.52 16.57
N TRP A 374 2.44 -14.65 16.39
CA TRP A 374 1.96 -15.96 16.85
C TRP A 374 2.78 -16.63 17.95
N SER A 375 4.00 -16.18 18.28
CA SER A 375 4.80 -16.75 19.36
C SER A 375 4.22 -16.50 20.75
N GLY A 376 3.46 -15.41 20.94
CA GLY A 376 2.99 -14.94 22.25
C GLY A 376 4.07 -14.22 23.07
N GLU A 377 5.31 -14.12 22.58
CA GLU A 377 6.41 -13.45 23.30
C GLU A 377 6.15 -11.94 23.48
N TYR A 378 5.47 -11.33 22.50
CA TYR A 378 5.17 -9.89 22.47
C TYR A 378 3.74 -9.54 22.92
N SER A 379 3.00 -10.50 23.45
CA SER A 379 1.63 -10.32 23.93
C SER A 379 1.42 -11.03 25.27
N LYS A 380 2.17 -10.58 26.29
CA LYS A 380 2.07 -11.13 27.66
C LYS A 380 1.15 -10.25 28.49
N ALA A 381 0.24 -10.88 29.26
CA ALA A 381 -0.58 -10.12 30.19
C ALA A 381 0.31 -9.37 31.19
N PRO A 382 0.02 -8.10 31.52
CA PRO A 382 0.78 -7.37 32.51
C PRO A 382 0.69 -8.08 33.86
N GLU A 383 1.80 -8.15 34.60
CA GLU A 383 1.81 -8.66 35.95
C GLU A 383 0.94 -7.76 36.82
N THR A 384 -0.09 -8.32 37.47
CA THR A 384 -0.99 -7.58 38.33
C THR A 384 -0.23 -7.03 39.55
N ILE A 385 0.15 -5.76 39.49
CA ILE A 385 0.64 -5.02 40.64
C ILE A 385 -0.58 -4.77 41.55
N LYS A 386 -0.61 -5.40 42.72
CA LYS A 386 -1.74 -5.43 43.66
C LYS A 386 -2.06 -4.09 44.35
N ASP A 387 -1.38 -2.99 44.03
CA ASP A 387 -1.42 -1.79 44.85
C ASP A 387 -1.57 -0.44 44.15
N SER A 388 -2.22 -0.35 42.99
CA SER A 388 -2.61 0.97 42.49
C SER A 388 -3.82 0.94 41.57
N GLN A 389 -4.72 1.88 41.80
CA GLN A 389 -5.96 2.11 41.08
C GLN A 389 -5.78 2.09 39.56
N GLU A 390 -6.50 1.16 38.89
CA GLU A 390 -7.01 1.19 37.50
C GLU A 390 -6.16 1.84 36.41
N GLN A 391 -4.83 1.71 36.38
CA GLN A 391 -4.07 1.96 35.15
C GLN A 391 -3.71 0.61 34.52
N THR A 392 -4.52 0.17 33.57
CA THR A 392 -4.14 -0.92 32.64
C THR A 392 -2.90 -0.46 31.89
N GLN A 393 -1.76 -1.07 32.20
CA GLN A 393 -0.52 -0.83 31.48
C GLN A 393 -0.73 -1.27 30.02
N GLU A 394 -0.75 -0.35 29.08
CA GLU A 394 -0.85 -0.66 27.67
C GLU A 394 0.38 -1.46 27.23
N ILE A 395 0.15 -2.59 26.57
CA ILE A 395 1.25 -3.38 26.00
C ILE A 395 1.56 -2.77 24.62
N PRO A 396 2.80 -2.33 24.40
CA PRO A 396 3.20 -1.87 23.08
C PRO A 396 3.09 -3.03 22.09
N GLY A 397 2.56 -2.75 20.89
CA GLY A 397 2.59 -3.69 19.78
C GLY A 397 4.02 -3.88 19.22
N ILE A 398 4.18 -4.80 18.29
CA ILE A 398 5.43 -4.94 17.54
C ILE A 398 5.47 -3.91 16.40
N LYS A 399 6.68 -3.47 16.02
CA LYS A 399 6.93 -2.45 14.99
C LYS A 399 7.42 -3.10 13.70
N PRO A 400 6.58 -3.35 12.69
CA PRO A 400 6.99 -4.04 11.46
C PRO A 400 7.77 -3.12 10.49
N ARG A 401 8.80 -2.39 10.96
CA ARG A 401 9.53 -1.39 10.18
C ARG A 401 10.27 -1.99 8.99
N MET A 402 11.08 -3.04 9.23
CA MET A 402 11.84 -3.70 8.16
C MET A 402 10.90 -4.31 7.11
N PHE A 403 9.78 -4.90 7.54
CA PHE A 403 8.78 -5.44 6.63
C PHE A 403 8.13 -4.33 5.79
N LYS A 404 7.72 -3.20 6.42
CA LYS A 404 7.12 -2.07 5.70
C LYS A 404 8.09 -1.47 4.68
N SER A 405 9.35 -1.26 5.06
CA SER A 405 10.39 -0.75 4.16
C SER A 405 10.58 -1.68 2.96
N LEU A 406 10.68 -2.98 3.20
CA LEU A 406 10.91 -3.98 2.17
C LEU A 406 9.73 -4.12 1.19
N ILE A 407 8.50 -4.23 1.70
CA ILE A 407 7.30 -4.39 0.86
C ILE A 407 6.96 -3.13 0.05
N GLY A 408 7.34 -1.96 0.57
CA GLY A 408 7.16 -0.68 -0.11
C GLY A 408 8.28 -0.31 -1.07
N GLN A 409 9.39 -1.04 -1.07
CA GLN A 409 10.56 -0.70 -1.88
C GLN A 409 10.23 -0.62 -3.37
N GLY A 410 10.52 0.52 -4.00
CA GLY A 410 10.24 0.76 -5.41
C GLY A 410 8.76 0.97 -5.77
N HIS A 411 7.84 0.96 -4.81
CA HIS A 411 6.43 1.25 -5.07
C HIS A 411 6.12 2.73 -4.77
N PRO A 412 5.49 3.47 -5.70
CA PRO A 412 5.29 4.92 -5.56
C PRO A 412 4.43 5.29 -4.34
N GLU A 413 3.50 4.42 -3.93
CA GLU A 413 2.56 4.68 -2.84
C GLU A 413 2.99 4.05 -1.53
N PHE A 414 3.35 2.75 -1.51
CA PHE A 414 3.64 2.02 -0.27
C PHE A 414 5.02 2.33 0.34
N SER A 415 5.91 3.00 -0.39
CA SER A 415 7.17 3.54 0.15
C SER A 415 6.94 4.77 1.04
N THR A 416 5.79 5.45 0.90
CA THR A 416 5.49 6.71 1.59
C THR A 416 4.94 6.48 3.01
N LYS A 417 4.88 7.57 3.81
CA LYS A 417 4.18 7.61 5.11
C LYS A 417 2.70 7.98 4.98
N ARG A 418 2.15 8.02 3.78
CA ARG A 418 0.74 8.33 3.56
C ARG A 418 -0.14 7.15 3.90
N GLN A 419 -1.38 7.45 4.21
CA GLN A 419 -2.40 6.42 4.25
C GLN A 419 -2.66 5.90 2.84
N GLN A 420 -2.83 4.58 2.74
CA GLN A 420 -3.03 3.88 1.48
C GLN A 420 -4.29 3.00 1.57
N ASP A 421 -4.77 2.56 0.42
CA ASP A 421 -5.91 1.64 0.37
C ASP A 421 -5.49 0.21 0.76
N ALA A 422 -6.26 -0.38 1.69
CA ALA A 422 -6.00 -1.74 2.18
C ALA A 422 -6.20 -2.81 1.09
N GLN A 423 -7.11 -2.59 0.13
CA GLN A 423 -7.34 -3.51 -0.98
C GLN A 423 -6.18 -3.46 -1.98
N GLU A 424 -5.67 -2.28 -2.30
CA GLU A 424 -4.52 -2.11 -3.18
C GLU A 424 -3.26 -2.71 -2.55
N PHE A 425 -3.07 -2.49 -1.24
CA PHE A 425 -1.98 -3.12 -0.50
C PHE A 425 -2.09 -4.64 -0.51
N PHE A 426 -3.28 -5.19 -0.33
CA PHE A 426 -3.51 -6.63 -0.41
C PHE A 426 -3.06 -7.20 -1.78
N LEU A 427 -3.48 -6.59 -2.88
CA LEU A 427 -3.10 -7.03 -4.22
C LEU A 427 -1.60 -6.91 -4.48
N HIS A 428 -0.98 -5.83 -4.02
CA HIS A 428 0.47 -5.67 -4.09
C HIS A 428 1.19 -6.78 -3.33
N LEU A 429 0.76 -7.07 -2.10
CA LEU A 429 1.34 -8.15 -1.28
C LEU A 429 1.20 -9.52 -1.96
N ILE A 430 0.02 -9.83 -2.54
CA ILE A 430 -0.19 -11.08 -3.30
C ILE A 430 0.80 -11.17 -4.46
N SER A 431 0.98 -10.10 -5.22
CA SER A 431 1.94 -10.06 -6.34
C SER A 431 3.39 -10.31 -5.87
N VAL A 432 3.77 -9.75 -4.72
CA VAL A 432 5.10 -10.00 -4.12
C VAL A 432 5.22 -11.44 -3.63
N LEU A 433 4.17 -11.99 -3.00
CA LEU A 433 4.12 -13.39 -2.57
C LEU A 433 4.29 -14.34 -3.74
N GLU A 434 3.58 -14.14 -4.86
CA GLU A 434 3.71 -14.98 -6.07
C GLU A 434 5.14 -14.99 -6.59
N ARG A 435 5.79 -13.82 -6.67
CA ARG A 435 7.19 -13.73 -7.13
C ARG A 435 8.15 -14.50 -6.21
N ASN A 436 7.95 -14.43 -4.89
CA ASN A 436 8.84 -15.06 -3.90
C ASN A 436 8.50 -16.53 -3.60
N SER A 437 7.37 -17.05 -4.13
CA SER A 437 6.91 -18.42 -3.87
C SER A 437 7.01 -19.34 -5.10
N ARG A 438 7.74 -18.97 -6.15
CA ARG A 438 7.84 -19.77 -7.40
C ARG A 438 8.34 -21.20 -7.16
N HIS A 439 9.18 -21.37 -6.16
CA HIS A 439 9.78 -22.68 -5.82
C HIS A 439 9.36 -23.20 -4.43
N ARG A 440 8.33 -22.60 -3.84
CA ARG A 440 7.82 -22.93 -2.50
C ARG A 440 6.28 -22.96 -2.52
N GLU A 441 5.69 -23.54 -1.45
CA GLU A 441 4.26 -23.44 -1.22
C GLU A 441 3.85 -21.94 -1.13
N ASN A 442 2.89 -21.54 -1.94
CA ASN A 442 2.35 -20.18 -1.89
C ASN A 442 1.12 -20.13 -0.96
N PRO A 443 1.19 -19.43 0.18
CA PRO A 443 0.03 -19.36 1.09
C PRO A 443 -1.17 -18.61 0.46
N ALA A 444 -0.94 -17.79 -0.56
CA ALA A 444 -2.00 -17.10 -1.29
C ALA A 444 -2.89 -18.04 -2.12
N ASP A 445 -2.46 -19.30 -2.37
CA ASP A 445 -3.28 -20.29 -3.06
C ASP A 445 -4.58 -20.62 -2.31
N ALA A 446 -4.63 -20.36 -1.00
CA ALA A 446 -5.84 -20.46 -0.21
C ALA A 446 -6.93 -19.43 -0.59
N LEU A 447 -6.52 -18.32 -1.23
CA LEU A 447 -7.39 -17.21 -1.67
C LEU A 447 -7.63 -17.21 -3.19
N LYS A 448 -6.86 -18.00 -3.93
CA LYS A 448 -6.81 -18.00 -5.38
C LYS A 448 -8.02 -18.71 -6.01
N PHE A 449 -8.70 -18.06 -6.95
CA PHE A 449 -9.82 -18.64 -7.67
C PHE A 449 -9.86 -18.19 -9.13
N GLU A 450 -10.66 -18.89 -9.92
CA GLU A 450 -10.92 -18.54 -11.31
C GLU A 450 -12.30 -17.94 -11.47
N VAL A 451 -12.35 -16.84 -12.23
CA VAL A 451 -13.57 -16.18 -12.67
C VAL A 451 -13.83 -16.54 -14.13
N GLU A 452 -15.01 -17.10 -14.41
CA GLU A 452 -15.49 -17.43 -15.75
C GLU A 452 -16.27 -16.24 -16.30
N GLU A 453 -15.86 -15.76 -17.46
CA GLU A 453 -16.60 -14.76 -18.23
C GLU A 453 -17.17 -15.42 -19.49
N ARG A 454 -18.50 -15.40 -19.62
CA ARG A 454 -19.23 -15.88 -20.80
C ARG A 454 -19.71 -14.68 -21.61
N ILE A 455 -19.28 -14.59 -22.85
CA ILE A 455 -19.67 -13.54 -23.78
C ILE A 455 -20.49 -14.19 -24.91
N GLN A 456 -21.74 -13.78 -25.09
CA GLN A 456 -22.61 -14.26 -26.16
C GLN A 456 -22.90 -13.15 -27.17
N CYS A 457 -22.55 -13.36 -28.41
CA CYS A 457 -22.92 -12.45 -29.49
C CYS A 457 -24.44 -12.46 -29.71
N SER A 458 -25.08 -11.30 -29.65
CA SER A 458 -26.54 -11.18 -29.78
C SER A 458 -27.04 -11.60 -31.17
N THR A 459 -26.22 -11.43 -32.23
CA THR A 459 -26.57 -11.73 -33.60
C THR A 459 -26.34 -13.19 -33.93
N SER A 460 -25.12 -13.73 -33.72
CA SER A 460 -24.80 -15.12 -34.07
C SER A 460 -25.24 -16.15 -33.04
N LYS A 461 -25.56 -15.72 -31.83
CA LYS A 461 -25.86 -16.54 -30.64
C LYS A 461 -24.68 -17.40 -30.15
N LYS A 462 -23.54 -17.34 -30.84
CA LYS A 462 -22.33 -18.07 -30.45
C LYS A 462 -21.70 -17.46 -29.22
N VAL A 463 -20.98 -18.26 -28.44
CA VAL A 463 -20.43 -17.92 -27.13
C VAL A 463 -18.92 -17.98 -27.12
N LYS A 464 -18.30 -17.17 -26.26
CA LYS A 464 -16.90 -17.27 -25.90
C LYS A 464 -16.79 -17.36 -24.39
N TYR A 465 -16.04 -18.33 -23.91
CA TYR A 465 -15.71 -18.48 -22.51
C TYR A 465 -14.26 -18.11 -22.28
N THR A 466 -14.00 -17.28 -21.26
CA THR A 466 -12.66 -16.93 -20.83
C THR A 466 -12.57 -17.07 -19.32
N CYS A 467 -11.49 -17.66 -18.83
CA CYS A 467 -11.22 -17.72 -17.39
C CYS A 467 -10.06 -16.78 -17.06
N ARG A 468 -10.19 -16.08 -15.92
CA ARG A 468 -9.11 -15.27 -15.35
C ARG A 468 -8.92 -15.63 -13.89
N THR A 469 -7.67 -15.55 -13.46
CA THR A 469 -7.31 -15.74 -12.05
C THR A 469 -7.58 -14.46 -11.27
N ASP A 470 -8.15 -14.64 -10.06
CA ASP A 470 -8.39 -13.54 -9.12
C ASP A 470 -8.12 -13.99 -7.68
N TYR A 471 -7.97 -13.03 -6.77
CA TYR A 471 -7.72 -13.25 -5.34
C TYR A 471 -8.76 -12.54 -4.46
N LEU A 472 -9.57 -11.68 -5.06
CA LEU A 472 -10.65 -10.98 -4.40
C LEU A 472 -11.83 -10.77 -5.36
N LEU A 473 -13.03 -10.77 -4.83
CA LEU A 473 -14.25 -10.52 -5.59
C LEU A 473 -14.70 -9.07 -5.33
N SER A 474 -14.51 -8.19 -6.31
CA SER A 474 -14.95 -6.80 -6.24
C SER A 474 -16.41 -6.66 -6.59
N LEU A 475 -17.22 -6.11 -5.69
CA LEU A 475 -18.66 -5.97 -5.80
C LEU A 475 -19.05 -4.48 -5.85
N ASN A 476 -19.84 -4.11 -6.84
CA ASN A 476 -20.53 -2.82 -6.90
C ASN A 476 -21.70 -2.83 -5.92
N ILE A 477 -22.02 -1.65 -5.38
CA ILE A 477 -23.11 -1.47 -4.42
C ILE A 477 -24.29 -0.83 -5.16
N PRO A 478 -25.38 -1.58 -5.44
CA PRO A 478 -26.57 -1.07 -6.11
C PRO A 478 -27.41 -0.24 -5.14
N LEU A 479 -27.32 1.08 -5.18
CA LEU A 479 -28.04 1.98 -4.27
C LEU A 479 -29.56 1.87 -4.42
N GLU A 480 -30.06 1.52 -5.60
CA GLU A 480 -31.48 1.27 -5.89
C GLU A 480 -32.05 0.07 -5.14
N ALA A 481 -31.21 -0.86 -4.70
CA ALA A 481 -31.59 -2.03 -3.91
C ALA A 481 -31.73 -1.75 -2.40
N ALA A 482 -31.68 -0.49 -1.99
CA ALA A 482 -31.87 -0.12 -0.58
C ALA A 482 -33.23 -0.61 -0.04
N THR A 483 -33.18 -1.28 1.12
CA THR A 483 -34.38 -1.88 1.76
C THR A 483 -35.18 -0.89 2.60
N ASN A 484 -34.58 0.24 3.00
CA ASN A 484 -35.17 1.26 3.88
C ASN A 484 -35.51 2.56 3.13
N LYS A 485 -36.10 2.45 1.95
CA LYS A 485 -36.43 3.61 1.08
C LYS A 485 -37.34 4.63 1.76
N GLU A 486 -38.37 4.16 2.49
CA GLU A 486 -39.31 5.03 3.21
C GLU A 486 -38.59 5.87 4.29
N ASP A 487 -37.66 5.24 5.03
CA ASP A 487 -36.86 5.96 6.05
C ASP A 487 -35.95 7.00 5.42
N LEU A 488 -35.38 6.69 4.25
CA LEU A 488 -34.51 7.61 3.50
C LEU A 488 -35.30 8.82 2.97
N GLU A 489 -36.48 8.60 2.41
CA GLU A 489 -37.37 9.67 1.96
C GLU A 489 -37.81 10.56 3.13
N ALA A 490 -38.21 9.95 4.26
CA ALA A 490 -38.60 10.70 5.48
C ALA A 490 -37.42 11.50 6.04
N PHE A 491 -36.23 10.91 6.03
CA PHE A 491 -34.98 11.60 6.45
C PHE A 491 -34.65 12.77 5.53
N GLU A 492 -34.77 12.63 4.23
CA GLU A 492 -34.44 13.70 3.29
C GLU A 492 -35.39 14.90 3.46
N ILE A 493 -36.69 14.64 3.70
CA ILE A 493 -37.67 15.69 4.03
C ILE A 493 -37.27 16.40 5.34
N LYS A 494 -36.96 15.63 6.39
CA LYS A 494 -36.55 16.18 7.69
C LYS A 494 -35.25 17.00 7.57
N LYS A 495 -34.32 16.51 6.78
CA LYS A 495 -33.04 17.18 6.52
C LYS A 495 -33.24 18.53 5.82
N GLN A 496 -34.13 18.58 4.82
CA GLN A 496 -34.47 19.84 4.16
C GLN A 496 -35.13 20.85 5.14
N GLU A 497 -36.00 20.37 6.02
CA GLU A 497 -36.65 21.22 7.07
C GLU A 497 -35.60 21.78 8.04
N ILE A 498 -34.65 20.95 8.52
CA ILE A 498 -33.57 21.38 9.44
C ILE A 498 -32.67 22.40 8.74
N LEU A 499 -32.26 22.14 7.50
CA LEU A 499 -31.44 23.05 6.72
C LEU A 499 -32.13 24.37 6.42
N SER A 500 -33.47 24.37 6.16
CA SER A 500 -34.24 25.58 5.94
C SER A 500 -34.34 26.48 7.20
N LYS A 501 -34.19 25.88 8.39
CA LYS A 501 -34.14 26.61 9.67
C LYS A 501 -32.73 27.08 10.03
N GLY A 502 -31.72 26.79 9.19
CA GLY A 502 -30.32 27.09 9.49
C GLY A 502 -29.69 26.21 10.54
N GLU A 503 -30.39 25.13 10.94
CA GLU A 503 -29.89 24.14 11.90
C GLU A 503 -29.07 23.04 11.19
N ARG A 504 -28.30 22.29 11.98
CA ARG A 504 -27.46 21.19 11.49
C ARG A 504 -28.07 19.85 11.82
N VAL A 505 -27.99 18.91 10.88
CA VAL A 505 -28.34 17.51 11.13
C VAL A 505 -27.31 16.90 12.10
N LYS A 506 -27.76 16.27 13.18
CA LYS A 506 -26.86 15.59 14.09
C LYS A 506 -26.35 14.29 13.45
N PRO A 507 -25.09 13.91 13.68
CA PRO A 507 -24.51 12.68 13.13
C PRO A 507 -25.32 11.41 13.46
N ASP A 508 -25.90 11.35 14.66
CA ASP A 508 -26.70 10.21 15.14
C ASP A 508 -28.10 10.12 14.49
N GLU A 509 -28.52 11.17 13.78
CA GLU A 509 -29.81 11.22 13.09
C GLU A 509 -29.72 10.88 11.60
N VAL A 510 -28.50 10.64 11.09
CA VAL A 510 -28.29 10.33 9.66
C VAL A 510 -28.74 8.91 9.34
N VAL A 511 -29.75 8.81 8.49
CA VAL A 511 -30.23 7.52 7.99
C VAL A 511 -29.40 7.13 6.75
N LYS A 512 -28.80 5.94 6.79
CA LYS A 512 -28.01 5.41 5.66
C LYS A 512 -28.81 4.40 4.86
N PRO A 513 -28.58 4.33 3.52
CA PRO A 513 -29.13 3.25 2.72
C PRO A 513 -28.67 1.89 3.26
N ARG A 514 -29.59 0.98 3.51
CA ARG A 514 -29.30 -0.39 3.94
C ARG A 514 -29.45 -1.33 2.75
N ILE A 515 -28.32 -1.92 2.33
CA ILE A 515 -28.25 -2.74 1.12
C ILE A 515 -27.87 -4.17 1.49
N PRO A 516 -28.63 -5.17 1.08
CA PRO A 516 -28.27 -6.57 1.28
C PRO A 516 -27.02 -6.93 0.47
N LEU A 517 -26.08 -7.66 1.06
CA LEU A 517 -24.91 -8.20 0.34
C LEU A 517 -25.34 -9.07 -0.83
N GLN A 518 -26.47 -9.76 -0.69
CA GLN A 518 -27.06 -10.55 -1.75
C GLN A 518 -27.34 -9.73 -3.02
N ALA A 519 -27.83 -8.49 -2.89
CA ALA A 519 -28.06 -7.61 -4.03
C ALA A 519 -26.75 -7.23 -4.76
N CYS A 520 -25.64 -7.07 -4.01
CA CYS A 520 -24.33 -6.83 -4.62
C CYS A 520 -23.83 -8.05 -5.42
N LEU A 521 -24.09 -9.26 -4.92
CA LEU A 521 -23.75 -10.51 -5.61
C LEU A 521 -24.63 -10.75 -6.84
N GLU A 522 -25.91 -10.43 -6.76
CA GLU A 522 -26.83 -10.50 -7.90
C GLU A 522 -26.46 -9.51 -8.99
N ASN A 523 -26.07 -8.29 -8.59
CA ASN A 523 -25.55 -7.29 -9.51
C ASN A 523 -24.25 -7.76 -10.20
N PHE A 524 -23.32 -8.38 -9.47
CA PHE A 524 -22.11 -8.99 -10.04
C PHE A 524 -22.45 -10.09 -11.07
N ALA A 525 -23.48 -10.87 -10.79
CA ALA A 525 -23.93 -11.98 -11.62
C ALA A 525 -24.86 -11.55 -12.75
N SER A 526 -25.26 -10.28 -12.81
CA SER A 526 -26.19 -9.76 -13.81
C SER A 526 -25.62 -9.81 -15.21
N ILE A 527 -26.52 -9.79 -16.20
CA ILE A 527 -26.14 -9.76 -17.60
C ILE A 527 -25.78 -8.32 -17.99
N GLU A 528 -24.57 -8.11 -18.45
CA GLU A 528 -24.10 -6.84 -18.98
C GLU A 528 -24.18 -6.84 -20.51
N ALA A 529 -24.75 -5.78 -21.08
CA ALA A 529 -24.69 -5.56 -22.52
C ALA A 529 -23.39 -4.86 -22.89
N VAL A 530 -22.59 -5.48 -23.73
CA VAL A 530 -21.33 -4.94 -24.27
C VAL A 530 -21.62 -4.45 -25.68
N GLU A 531 -21.68 -3.15 -25.85
CA GLU A 531 -21.83 -2.52 -27.17
C GLU A 531 -20.50 -2.57 -27.93
N ASP A 532 -20.56 -2.46 -29.27
CA ASP A 532 -19.38 -2.48 -30.15
C ASP A 532 -18.51 -3.73 -30.06
N PHE A 533 -19.05 -4.86 -29.56
CA PHE A 533 -18.34 -6.12 -29.55
C PHE A 533 -18.08 -6.61 -30.98
N HIS A 534 -16.81 -6.84 -31.34
CA HIS A 534 -16.46 -7.41 -32.63
C HIS A 534 -16.65 -8.94 -32.61
N SER A 535 -17.68 -9.41 -33.27
CA SER A 535 -18.00 -10.84 -33.35
C SER A 535 -17.26 -11.52 -34.49
N THR A 536 -16.40 -12.48 -34.15
CA THR A 536 -15.64 -13.27 -35.13
C THR A 536 -16.54 -14.17 -36.00
N ALA A 537 -17.74 -14.51 -35.52
CA ALA A 537 -18.69 -15.34 -36.30
C ALA A 537 -19.36 -14.59 -37.45
N ILE A 538 -19.53 -13.27 -37.33
CA ILE A 538 -20.15 -12.43 -38.39
C ILE A 538 -19.19 -11.43 -38.98
N ASN A 539 -17.93 -11.38 -38.47
CA ASN A 539 -16.88 -10.44 -38.85
C ASN A 539 -17.37 -8.96 -38.86
N ALA A 540 -18.15 -8.59 -37.86
CA ALA A 540 -18.73 -7.26 -37.74
C ALA A 540 -18.98 -6.90 -36.27
N LYS A 541 -19.16 -5.61 -36.01
CA LYS A 541 -19.58 -5.12 -34.68
C LYS A 541 -21.01 -5.56 -34.36
N SER A 542 -21.23 -6.00 -33.15
CA SER A 542 -22.52 -6.43 -32.63
C SER A 542 -22.60 -6.12 -31.12
N THR A 543 -23.77 -6.18 -30.55
CA THR A 543 -23.93 -6.21 -29.10
C THR A 543 -23.64 -7.61 -28.59
N ALA A 544 -22.92 -7.76 -27.51
CA ALA A 544 -22.74 -9.01 -26.81
C ALA A 544 -23.35 -8.96 -25.41
N LEU A 545 -23.76 -10.11 -24.91
CA LEU A 545 -24.23 -10.30 -23.55
C LEU A 545 -23.11 -10.96 -22.74
N LYS A 546 -22.58 -10.26 -21.75
CA LYS A 546 -21.54 -10.73 -20.85
C LYS A 546 -22.17 -11.20 -19.55
N THR A 547 -21.79 -12.37 -19.06
CA THR A 547 -22.11 -12.86 -17.72
C THR A 547 -20.82 -13.30 -17.02
N THR A 548 -20.72 -13.01 -15.73
CA THR A 548 -19.56 -13.35 -14.91
C THR A 548 -19.96 -14.35 -13.84
N ARG A 549 -19.16 -15.41 -13.66
CA ARG A 549 -19.39 -16.48 -12.67
C ARG A 549 -18.05 -16.86 -12.04
N LEU A 550 -18.09 -17.61 -10.94
CA LEU A 550 -16.92 -18.21 -10.33
C LEU A 550 -16.72 -19.63 -10.87
N HIS A 551 -15.60 -19.88 -11.50
CA HIS A 551 -15.25 -21.21 -12.00
C HIS A 551 -14.79 -22.12 -10.86
N THR A 552 -13.97 -21.60 -9.93
CA THR A 552 -13.51 -22.30 -8.74
C THR A 552 -13.84 -21.52 -7.47
N PHE A 553 -13.97 -22.25 -6.35
CA PHE A 553 -14.30 -21.70 -5.04
C PHE A 553 -13.14 -21.96 -4.07
N PRO A 554 -12.39 -20.93 -3.64
CA PRO A 554 -11.19 -21.04 -2.82
C PRO A 554 -11.51 -21.43 -1.36
N ASP A 555 -10.50 -21.76 -0.56
CA ASP A 555 -10.67 -22.01 0.87
C ASP A 555 -11.10 -20.77 1.64
N PHE A 556 -10.58 -19.60 1.21
CA PHE A 556 -10.95 -18.30 1.74
C PHE A 556 -11.33 -17.37 0.58
N LEU A 557 -12.49 -16.78 0.64
CA LEU A 557 -12.97 -15.81 -0.34
C LEU A 557 -12.97 -14.41 0.27
N MET A 558 -12.24 -13.51 -0.37
CA MET A 558 -12.24 -12.10 -0.01
C MET A 558 -13.23 -11.34 -0.87
N LEU A 559 -14.15 -10.60 -0.23
CA LEU A 559 -15.07 -9.70 -0.89
C LEU A 559 -14.63 -8.26 -0.67
N HIS A 560 -14.53 -7.50 -1.73
CA HIS A 560 -14.25 -6.07 -1.72
C HIS A 560 -15.52 -5.30 -2.15
N LEU A 561 -16.06 -4.47 -1.28
CA LEU A 561 -17.18 -3.60 -1.58
C LEU A 561 -16.67 -2.26 -2.09
N LYS A 562 -17.02 -1.91 -3.33
CA LYS A 562 -16.60 -0.65 -3.95
C LYS A 562 -17.30 0.55 -3.29
N LYS A 563 -16.93 0.85 -2.06
CA LYS A 563 -17.44 1.99 -1.29
C LYS A 563 -16.86 3.33 -1.75
N PHE A 564 -15.69 3.32 -2.41
CA PHE A 564 -15.10 4.52 -2.95
C PHE A 564 -15.43 4.64 -4.43
N THR A 565 -16.04 5.75 -4.81
CA THR A 565 -16.45 6.06 -6.17
C THR A 565 -16.00 7.46 -6.54
N ILE A 566 -15.90 7.72 -7.84
CA ILE A 566 -15.66 9.07 -8.33
C ILE A 566 -17.03 9.69 -8.57
N GLY A 567 -17.31 10.82 -7.91
CA GLY A 567 -18.53 11.57 -8.13
C GLY A 567 -18.59 12.23 -9.51
N ASP A 568 -19.75 12.77 -9.88
CA ASP A 568 -19.93 13.54 -11.13
C ASP A 568 -19.01 14.77 -11.22
N ASP A 569 -18.50 15.21 -10.09
CA ASP A 569 -17.54 16.31 -9.91
C ASP A 569 -16.07 15.85 -9.98
N TRP A 570 -15.82 14.58 -10.38
CA TRP A 570 -14.51 13.93 -10.43
C TRP A 570 -13.78 13.85 -9.07
N VAL A 571 -14.48 14.09 -7.96
CA VAL A 571 -13.91 13.98 -6.62
C VAL A 571 -14.17 12.58 -6.07
N PRO A 572 -13.15 11.89 -5.51
CA PRO A 572 -13.33 10.62 -4.83
C PRO A 572 -14.27 10.79 -3.62
N LYS A 573 -15.33 9.99 -3.58
CA LYS A 573 -16.33 10.00 -2.51
C LYS A 573 -16.51 8.61 -1.94
N LYS A 574 -16.62 8.52 -0.61
CA LYS A 574 -17.05 7.29 0.06
C LYS A 574 -18.58 7.22 0.06
N LEU A 575 -19.11 6.10 -0.39
CA LEU A 575 -20.53 5.80 -0.25
C LEU A 575 -20.86 5.51 1.22
N GLU A 576 -21.70 6.34 1.80
CA GLU A 576 -22.20 6.15 3.15
C GLU A 576 -23.38 5.17 3.16
N VAL A 577 -23.07 3.88 3.22
CA VAL A 577 -24.05 2.79 3.18
C VAL A 577 -23.81 1.81 4.32
N SER A 578 -24.91 1.24 4.85
CA SER A 578 -24.89 0.09 5.74
C SER A 578 -25.23 -1.17 4.95
N LEU A 579 -24.48 -2.25 5.14
CA LEU A 579 -24.66 -3.49 4.41
C LEU A 579 -25.29 -4.54 5.33
N ASP A 580 -26.31 -5.24 4.84
CA ASP A 580 -26.83 -6.42 5.52
C ASP A 580 -25.96 -7.63 5.12
N VAL A 581 -25.07 -8.04 6.02
CA VAL A 581 -24.02 -9.03 5.77
C VAL A 581 -24.31 -10.29 6.57
N PRO A 582 -24.61 -11.41 5.89
CA PRO A 582 -24.89 -12.68 6.57
C PRO A 582 -23.61 -13.33 7.12
N ASP A 583 -23.72 -14.03 8.24
CA ASP A 583 -22.62 -14.82 8.79
C ASP A 583 -22.30 -16.06 7.93
N GLU A 584 -23.29 -16.62 7.26
CA GLU A 584 -23.16 -17.70 6.30
C GLU A 584 -23.65 -17.26 4.92
N LEU A 585 -22.88 -17.60 3.89
CA LEU A 585 -23.10 -17.18 2.52
C LEU A 585 -23.15 -18.41 1.61
N ASP A 586 -24.21 -18.53 0.80
CA ASP A 586 -24.34 -19.55 -0.23
C ASP A 586 -24.16 -18.90 -1.62
N LEU A 587 -23.08 -19.26 -2.29
CA LEU A 587 -22.70 -18.75 -3.60
C LEU A 587 -22.96 -19.75 -4.73
N SER A 588 -23.77 -20.78 -4.51
CA SER A 588 -24.06 -21.83 -5.51
C SER A 588 -24.62 -21.25 -6.82
N VAL A 589 -25.35 -20.14 -6.74
CA VAL A 589 -25.91 -19.43 -7.91
C VAL A 589 -24.81 -18.77 -8.78
N LEU A 590 -23.63 -18.54 -8.22
CA LEU A 590 -22.48 -17.94 -8.92
C LEU A 590 -21.58 -18.98 -9.59
N ARG A 591 -21.82 -20.29 -9.40
CA ARG A 591 -20.95 -21.31 -10.00
C ARG A 591 -21.03 -21.27 -11.52
N GLY A 592 -19.87 -21.11 -12.15
CA GLY A 592 -19.67 -21.27 -13.59
C GLY A 592 -19.93 -22.74 -14.01
N LYS A 593 -20.57 -22.91 -15.12
CA LYS A 593 -20.94 -24.24 -15.64
C LYS A 593 -20.18 -24.60 -16.91
N GLY A 594 -19.31 -23.68 -17.39
CA GLY A 594 -18.67 -23.85 -18.69
C GLY A 594 -19.67 -23.87 -19.85
N ILE A 595 -19.25 -24.39 -20.97
CA ILE A 595 -20.04 -24.49 -22.19
C ILE A 595 -21.24 -25.37 -21.94
N GLN A 596 -22.44 -24.86 -22.27
CA GLN A 596 -23.69 -25.56 -22.07
C GLN A 596 -24.10 -26.37 -23.31
N GLN A 597 -24.86 -27.42 -23.11
CA GLN A 597 -25.35 -28.24 -24.22
C GLN A 597 -26.16 -27.41 -25.22
N GLY A 598 -25.73 -27.37 -26.45
CA GLY A 598 -26.34 -26.61 -27.54
C GLY A 598 -25.77 -25.23 -27.78
N GLU A 599 -24.77 -24.85 -27.03
CA GLU A 599 -23.97 -23.64 -27.31
C GLU A 599 -22.87 -23.94 -28.34
N GLU A 600 -22.65 -23.03 -29.27
CA GLU A 600 -21.57 -23.08 -30.25
C GLU A 600 -20.56 -22.00 -29.90
N GLU A 601 -19.27 -22.35 -29.90
CA GLU A 601 -18.21 -21.39 -29.66
C GLU A 601 -18.04 -20.40 -30.81
N LEU A 602 -17.70 -19.15 -30.43
CA LEU A 602 -17.24 -18.16 -31.38
C LEU A 602 -15.92 -18.68 -32.03
N PRO A 603 -15.82 -18.63 -33.36
CA PRO A 603 -14.57 -19.01 -34.03
C PRO A 603 -13.41 -18.20 -33.44
N GLU A 604 -12.35 -18.88 -33.11
CA GLU A 604 -11.10 -18.17 -32.77
C GLU A 604 -10.62 -17.40 -34.01
N ILE A 605 -10.18 -16.17 -33.78
CA ILE A 605 -9.43 -15.47 -34.82
C ILE A 605 -8.13 -16.28 -34.96
N SER A 606 -8.00 -17.03 -36.02
CA SER A 606 -6.68 -17.40 -36.48
C SER A 606 -5.98 -16.08 -36.78
N ASN A 607 -5.05 -15.66 -35.93
CA ASN A 607 -4.23 -14.45 -36.15
C ASN A 607 -3.25 -14.62 -37.31
N GLU A 608 -3.54 -15.50 -38.22
CA GLU A 608 -2.86 -15.58 -39.49
C GLU A 608 -3.46 -14.54 -40.46
N PHE A 609 -2.78 -13.42 -40.55
CA PHE A 609 -3.09 -12.46 -41.60
C PHE A 609 -2.93 -13.15 -42.95
N ILE A 610 -4.01 -13.26 -43.71
CA ILE A 610 -4.00 -13.88 -45.03
C ILE A 610 -3.41 -12.87 -46.01
N TYR A 611 -2.16 -13.09 -46.32
CA TYR A 611 -1.45 -12.28 -47.32
C TYR A 611 -2.07 -12.54 -48.70
N ASN A 612 -2.25 -11.46 -49.49
CA ASN A 612 -2.57 -11.60 -50.89
C ASN A 612 -1.32 -12.12 -51.62
N GLU A 613 -1.32 -13.41 -51.98
CA GLU A 613 -0.19 -14.08 -52.59
C GLU A 613 0.29 -13.40 -53.86
N ALA A 614 -0.65 -12.88 -54.68
CA ALA A 614 -0.30 -12.18 -55.94
C ALA A 614 0.49 -10.89 -55.65
N LEU A 615 0.09 -10.12 -54.65
CA LEU A 615 0.82 -8.91 -54.27
C LEU A 615 2.15 -9.24 -53.60
N LEU A 616 2.19 -10.31 -52.81
CA LEU A 616 3.39 -10.78 -52.17
C LEU A 616 4.45 -11.18 -53.17
N TYR A 617 4.05 -11.98 -54.19
CA TYR A 617 4.95 -12.37 -55.30
C TYR A 617 5.45 -11.18 -56.10
N GLN A 618 4.58 -10.19 -56.39
CA GLN A 618 4.97 -8.98 -57.11
C GLN A 618 6.02 -8.15 -56.35
N LEU A 619 5.85 -7.99 -55.05
CA LEU A 619 6.83 -7.27 -54.22
C LEU A 619 8.18 -8.04 -54.11
N CYS A 620 8.12 -9.35 -53.98
CA CYS A 620 9.32 -10.19 -53.97
C CYS A 620 10.05 -10.19 -55.32
N ASP A 621 9.33 -10.21 -56.45
CA ASP A 621 9.89 -10.10 -57.78
C ASP A 621 10.60 -8.74 -58.02
N MET A 622 10.17 -7.69 -57.35
CA MET A 622 10.85 -6.40 -57.35
C MET A 622 12.14 -6.39 -56.53
N GLY A 623 12.47 -7.49 -55.88
CA GLY A 623 13.73 -7.66 -55.12
C GLY A 623 13.66 -7.32 -53.65
N PHE A 624 12.47 -7.10 -53.09
CA PHE A 624 12.29 -6.83 -51.65
C PHE A 624 12.28 -8.13 -50.83
N PRO A 625 12.85 -8.13 -49.61
CA PRO A 625 12.89 -9.32 -48.76
C PRO A 625 11.49 -9.74 -48.31
N LEU A 626 11.27 -11.05 -48.21
CA LEU A 626 9.97 -11.67 -47.93
C LEU A 626 9.30 -11.12 -46.65
N ASP A 627 10.07 -10.94 -45.58
CA ASP A 627 9.55 -10.47 -44.33
C ASP A 627 9.15 -8.99 -44.39
N GLY A 628 9.89 -8.16 -45.09
CA GLY A 628 9.53 -6.78 -45.40
C GLY A 628 8.27 -6.69 -46.26
N CYS A 629 8.12 -7.56 -47.25
CA CYS A 629 6.90 -7.65 -48.07
C CYS A 629 5.69 -8.07 -47.25
N LYS A 630 5.85 -9.05 -46.36
CA LYS A 630 4.79 -9.46 -45.45
C LYS A 630 4.37 -8.33 -44.51
N LYS A 631 5.34 -7.57 -43.95
CA LYS A 631 5.04 -6.39 -43.11
C LYS A 631 4.27 -5.35 -43.95
N ALA A 632 4.73 -5.02 -45.13
CA ALA A 632 4.05 -4.07 -46.02
C ALA A 632 2.59 -4.46 -46.27
N LEU A 633 2.33 -5.70 -46.62
CA LEU A 633 0.95 -6.18 -46.83
C LEU A 633 0.10 -6.20 -45.57
N TYR A 634 0.71 -6.49 -44.44
CA TYR A 634 0.02 -6.43 -43.13
C TYR A 634 -0.41 -5.01 -42.76
N PHE A 635 0.53 -4.05 -42.80
CA PHE A 635 0.23 -2.66 -42.44
C PHE A 635 -0.65 -1.95 -43.45
N THR A 636 -0.60 -2.33 -44.71
CA THR A 636 -1.50 -1.79 -45.75
C THR A 636 -2.76 -2.63 -45.97
N GLN A 637 -3.01 -3.65 -45.12
CA GLN A 637 -4.22 -4.48 -45.16
C GLN A 637 -4.52 -5.07 -46.54
N ASN A 638 -3.48 -5.42 -47.33
CA ASN A 638 -3.59 -5.86 -48.71
C ASN A 638 -4.27 -4.84 -49.66
N GLU A 639 -4.21 -3.55 -49.40
CA GLU A 639 -4.95 -2.49 -50.13
C GLU A 639 -4.53 -2.38 -51.60
N GLY A 640 -3.32 -2.81 -51.97
CA GLY A 640 -2.80 -2.87 -53.32
C GLY A 640 -1.29 -2.73 -53.40
N ILE A 641 -0.74 -2.96 -54.63
CA ILE A 641 0.70 -2.97 -54.86
C ILE A 641 1.33 -1.59 -54.59
N ASP A 642 0.65 -0.51 -54.98
CA ASP A 642 1.17 0.85 -54.84
C ASP A 642 1.26 1.26 -53.34
N ALA A 643 0.23 0.91 -52.54
CA ALA A 643 0.22 1.18 -51.10
C ALA A 643 1.35 0.37 -50.41
N ALA A 644 1.49 -0.91 -50.72
CA ALA A 644 2.50 -1.78 -50.14
C ALA A 644 3.92 -1.31 -50.53
N MET A 645 4.12 -0.88 -51.78
CA MET A 645 5.39 -0.37 -52.28
C MET A 645 5.78 0.96 -51.60
N ASN A 646 4.85 1.88 -51.43
CA ASN A 646 5.08 3.11 -50.70
C ASN A 646 5.51 2.81 -49.25
N TRP A 647 4.83 1.91 -48.60
CA TRP A 647 5.19 1.48 -47.24
C TRP A 647 6.61 0.87 -47.21
N VAL A 648 6.96 -0.01 -48.16
CA VAL A 648 8.30 -0.58 -48.25
C VAL A 648 9.35 0.52 -48.42
N MET A 649 9.11 1.48 -49.33
CA MET A 649 10.05 2.58 -49.59
C MET A 649 10.28 3.46 -48.36
N GLU A 650 9.26 3.67 -47.54
CA GLU A 650 9.39 4.45 -46.31
C GLU A 650 10.12 3.70 -45.19
N HIS A 651 9.98 2.34 -45.16
CA HIS A 651 10.45 1.53 -44.01
C HIS A 651 11.65 0.62 -44.36
N MET A 652 12.13 0.63 -45.60
CA MET A 652 13.21 -0.26 -46.03
C MET A 652 14.56 -0.02 -45.31
N ASN A 653 14.74 1.13 -44.68
CA ASN A 653 15.92 1.47 -43.88
C ASN A 653 15.72 1.21 -42.37
N ASP A 654 14.56 0.74 -41.95
CA ASP A 654 14.29 0.44 -40.55
C ASP A 654 15.06 -0.81 -40.13
N ALA A 655 15.63 -0.78 -38.94
CA ALA A 655 16.48 -1.87 -38.44
C ALA A 655 15.73 -3.22 -38.32
N ASP A 656 14.40 -3.18 -38.23
CA ASP A 656 13.57 -4.37 -38.13
C ASP A 656 12.86 -4.76 -39.43
N PHE A 657 13.12 -4.07 -40.56
CA PHE A 657 12.46 -4.33 -41.84
C PHE A 657 12.54 -5.80 -42.27
N ASN A 658 13.69 -6.42 -42.10
CA ASN A 658 13.99 -7.81 -42.50
C ASN A 658 13.68 -8.85 -41.40
N THR A 659 13.06 -8.46 -40.30
CA THR A 659 12.70 -9.40 -39.24
C THR A 659 11.27 -9.90 -39.43
N PRO A 660 10.93 -11.14 -38.98
CA PRO A 660 9.57 -11.64 -39.06
C PRO A 660 8.57 -10.72 -38.32
N LEU A 661 7.38 -10.57 -38.89
CA LEU A 661 6.30 -9.76 -38.27
C LEU A 661 5.83 -10.44 -36.99
N ASN A 662 5.98 -9.74 -35.87
CA ASN A 662 5.49 -10.19 -34.57
C ASN A 662 4.09 -9.63 -34.32
N ILE A 663 3.06 -10.45 -34.56
CA ILE A 663 1.66 -10.06 -34.32
C ILE A 663 1.34 -10.32 -32.86
N PRO A 664 0.98 -9.30 -32.04
CA PRO A 664 0.59 -9.50 -30.66
C PRO A 664 -0.63 -10.45 -30.58
N GLY A 665 -0.50 -11.60 -29.93
CA GLY A 665 -1.57 -12.58 -29.74
C GLY A 665 -1.40 -13.91 -30.49
N SER A 666 -0.37 -14.10 -31.34
CA SER A 666 -0.02 -15.43 -31.84
C SER A 666 0.83 -16.15 -30.79
N ALA A 667 0.21 -17.02 -30.01
CA ALA A 667 0.91 -17.92 -29.11
C ALA A 667 1.75 -18.90 -29.94
N LYS A 668 3.05 -18.61 -30.12
CA LYS A 668 4.01 -19.65 -30.52
C LYS A 668 4.32 -20.47 -29.27
N SER A 669 4.05 -21.77 -29.38
CA SER A 669 4.59 -22.76 -28.45
C SER A 669 6.11 -22.61 -28.35
N SER A 670 6.66 -22.54 -27.17
CA SER A 670 8.07 -22.32 -26.82
C SER A 670 8.98 -23.54 -27.12
N SER A 671 8.98 -24.06 -28.34
CA SER A 671 9.78 -25.26 -28.60
C SER A 671 10.82 -25.14 -29.76
N ASP A 672 10.96 -24.00 -30.45
CA ASP A 672 11.84 -23.94 -31.61
C ASP A 672 12.75 -22.70 -31.73
N PHE A 673 13.08 -22.01 -30.59
CA PHE A 673 14.13 -21.01 -30.65
C PHE A 673 15.51 -21.68 -30.59
N ILE A 674 16.30 -21.54 -31.62
CA ILE A 674 17.71 -21.98 -31.63
C ILE A 674 18.57 -20.73 -31.49
N ALA A 675 19.22 -20.62 -30.34
CA ALA A 675 20.19 -19.55 -30.10
C ALA A 675 21.38 -19.69 -31.10
N ASP A 676 21.80 -18.56 -31.63
CA ASP A 676 22.97 -18.52 -32.53
C ASP A 676 24.22 -19.01 -31.76
N PRO A 677 24.90 -20.09 -32.23
CA PRO A 677 26.04 -20.66 -31.56
C PRO A 677 27.22 -19.68 -31.41
N GLU A 678 27.47 -18.82 -32.40
CA GLU A 678 28.60 -17.87 -32.39
C GLU A 678 28.31 -16.72 -31.42
N ALA A 679 27.09 -16.19 -31.46
CA ALA A 679 26.65 -15.17 -30.50
C ALA A 679 26.62 -15.70 -29.06
N SER A 680 26.17 -16.94 -28.86
CA SER A 680 26.18 -17.60 -27.54
C SER A 680 27.60 -17.74 -26.99
N VAL A 681 28.55 -18.22 -27.80
CA VAL A 681 29.97 -18.35 -27.38
C VAL A 681 30.57 -16.97 -27.03
N THR A 682 30.22 -15.95 -27.80
CA THR A 682 30.73 -14.59 -27.56
C THR A 682 30.21 -14.04 -26.21
N ILE A 683 28.90 -14.19 -25.90
CA ILE A 683 28.31 -13.79 -24.63
C ILE A 683 28.91 -14.60 -23.47
N MET A 684 29.11 -15.90 -23.64
CA MET A 684 29.73 -16.76 -22.64
C MET A 684 31.20 -16.36 -22.37
N SER A 685 31.93 -15.91 -23.38
CA SER A 685 33.30 -15.40 -23.21
C SER A 685 33.37 -14.12 -22.39
N MET A 686 32.27 -13.37 -22.25
CA MET A 686 32.12 -12.20 -21.40
C MET A 686 31.80 -12.56 -19.94
N GLY A 687 31.68 -13.85 -19.60
CA GLY A 687 31.48 -14.34 -18.24
C GLY A 687 30.03 -14.70 -17.88
N PHE A 688 29.11 -14.71 -18.85
CA PHE A 688 27.72 -15.09 -18.63
C PHE A 688 27.49 -16.58 -18.83
N SER A 689 26.51 -17.16 -18.13
CA SER A 689 26.17 -18.59 -18.27
C SER A 689 25.50 -18.90 -19.59
N PRO A 690 25.54 -20.17 -20.07
CA PRO A 690 24.84 -20.58 -21.29
C PRO A 690 23.34 -20.30 -21.28
N ALA A 691 22.71 -20.41 -20.11
CA ALA A 691 21.28 -20.13 -19.93
C ALA A 691 20.97 -18.63 -20.06
N GLN A 692 21.84 -17.79 -19.53
CA GLN A 692 21.75 -16.33 -19.65
C GLN A 692 21.94 -15.89 -21.10
N ALA A 693 22.91 -16.46 -21.79
CA ALA A 693 23.16 -16.19 -23.20
C ALA A 693 21.96 -16.60 -24.08
N ALA A 694 21.40 -17.79 -23.85
CA ALA A 694 20.25 -18.27 -24.60
C ALA A 694 19.01 -17.39 -24.37
N LYS A 695 18.71 -17.01 -23.13
CA LYS A 695 17.58 -16.16 -22.76
C LYS A 695 17.69 -14.75 -23.35
N ALA A 696 18.89 -14.18 -23.33
CA ALA A 696 19.15 -12.88 -23.93
C ALA A 696 19.04 -12.89 -25.46
N LEU A 697 19.57 -13.94 -26.11
CA LEU A 697 19.45 -14.12 -27.54
C LEU A 697 18.02 -14.39 -27.98
N GLU A 698 17.26 -15.13 -27.20
CA GLU A 698 15.82 -15.31 -27.39
C GLU A 698 15.06 -13.99 -27.30
N ALA A 699 15.30 -13.20 -26.25
CA ALA A 699 14.66 -11.90 -26.03
C ALA A 699 15.01 -10.88 -27.11
N THR A 700 16.17 -11.02 -27.77
CA THR A 700 16.67 -10.05 -28.74
C THR A 700 16.74 -10.59 -30.18
N GLY A 701 16.19 -11.79 -30.43
CA GLY A 701 16.14 -12.41 -31.74
C GLY A 701 17.52 -12.70 -32.34
N ASN A 702 18.45 -13.25 -31.55
CA ASN A 702 19.84 -13.55 -31.92
C ASN A 702 20.71 -12.31 -32.26
N ASN A 703 20.34 -11.12 -31.80
CA ASN A 703 21.18 -9.92 -31.97
C ASN A 703 22.17 -9.80 -30.82
N LEU A 704 23.47 -9.98 -31.09
CA LEU A 704 24.53 -10.01 -30.10
C LEU A 704 24.65 -8.71 -29.30
N GLU A 705 24.65 -7.54 -29.93
CA GLU A 705 24.83 -6.25 -29.26
C GLU A 705 23.66 -5.97 -28.32
N ARG A 706 22.42 -6.20 -28.79
CA ARG A 706 21.22 -6.04 -27.99
C ARG A 706 21.13 -7.08 -26.88
N ALA A 707 21.60 -8.30 -27.08
CA ALA A 707 21.63 -9.34 -26.06
C ALA A 707 22.57 -8.97 -24.90
N VAL A 708 23.70 -8.36 -25.21
CA VAL A 708 24.63 -7.85 -24.20
C VAL A 708 24.00 -6.70 -23.41
N ASP A 709 23.40 -5.72 -24.08
CA ASP A 709 22.68 -4.62 -23.41
C ASP A 709 21.49 -5.13 -22.58
N TRP A 710 20.78 -6.12 -23.10
CA TRP A 710 19.66 -6.75 -22.40
C TRP A 710 20.12 -7.46 -21.12
N ILE A 711 21.25 -8.16 -21.14
CA ILE A 711 21.83 -8.81 -19.97
C ILE A 711 22.19 -7.78 -18.89
N PHE A 712 22.86 -6.67 -19.26
CA PHE A 712 23.23 -5.65 -18.31
C PHE A 712 22.03 -4.91 -17.70
N SER A 713 20.94 -4.72 -18.46
CA SER A 713 19.71 -4.09 -17.96
C SER A 713 18.83 -5.03 -17.12
N HIS A 714 19.06 -6.36 -17.18
CA HIS A 714 18.33 -7.38 -16.44
C HIS A 714 19.22 -8.20 -15.51
N SER A 715 20.38 -7.66 -15.12
CA SER A 715 21.38 -8.36 -14.28
C SER A 715 20.82 -8.79 -12.94
N GLU A 716 19.92 -8.00 -12.33
CA GLU A 716 19.30 -8.35 -11.04
C GLU A 716 18.30 -9.52 -11.16
N ASP A 717 17.64 -9.68 -12.30
CA ASP A 717 16.74 -10.81 -12.58
C ASP A 717 17.49 -12.11 -12.91
N MET A 718 18.78 -12.02 -13.25
CA MET A 718 19.60 -13.14 -13.70
C MET A 718 20.48 -13.77 -12.63
N GLU A 719 20.76 -13.10 -11.51
CA GLU A 719 21.57 -13.67 -10.41
C GLU A 719 20.84 -14.81 -9.67
N THR A 720 19.53 -14.95 -9.87
CA THR A 720 18.72 -16.00 -9.22
C THR A 720 18.68 -17.33 -9.97
N ASP A 721 19.16 -17.41 -11.22
CA ASP A 721 19.05 -18.61 -12.07
C ASP A 721 20.28 -19.55 -12.07
N ALA A 722 21.24 -19.37 -11.16
CA ALA A 722 22.45 -20.21 -11.09
C ALA A 722 22.28 -21.52 -10.28
N SER A 723 21.07 -21.83 -9.79
CA SER A 723 20.75 -23.14 -9.23
C SER A 723 20.05 -24.01 -10.26
N GLU A 724 20.34 -25.33 -10.27
CA GLU A 724 19.68 -26.34 -11.11
C GLU A 724 18.16 -26.10 -11.13
N PRO A 725 17.47 -26.31 -12.26
CA PRO A 725 16.03 -26.07 -12.36
C PRO A 725 15.28 -26.95 -11.36
N GLN A 726 14.97 -26.39 -10.21
CA GLN A 726 14.04 -27.03 -9.30
C GLN A 726 12.65 -27.02 -9.95
N PRO A 727 11.90 -28.13 -9.87
CA PRO A 727 10.58 -28.18 -10.50
C PRO A 727 9.70 -27.06 -9.94
N GLU A 728 9.19 -26.22 -10.82
CA GLU A 728 8.19 -25.20 -10.44
C GLU A 728 7.03 -25.93 -9.75
N VAL A 729 6.73 -25.52 -8.53
CA VAL A 729 5.53 -25.97 -7.82
C VAL A 729 4.35 -25.28 -8.51
N ARG A 730 3.67 -25.98 -9.42
CA ARG A 730 2.49 -25.44 -10.08
C ARG A 730 1.42 -25.14 -9.04
N SER A 731 1.10 -23.87 -8.88
CA SER A 731 -0.01 -23.39 -8.08
C SER A 731 -1.32 -24.03 -8.59
N GLN A 732 -1.99 -24.77 -7.71
CA GLN A 732 -3.26 -25.45 -8.04
C GLN A 732 -4.41 -24.67 -7.43
N PHE A 733 -5.50 -24.48 -8.22
CA PHE A 733 -6.73 -23.96 -7.67
C PHE A 733 -7.35 -24.97 -6.71
N ARG A 734 -7.79 -24.46 -5.55
CA ARG A 734 -8.46 -25.27 -4.53
C ARG A 734 -9.97 -25.08 -4.69
N ASP A 735 -10.62 -25.93 -5.49
CA ASP A 735 -12.07 -25.88 -5.65
C ASP A 735 -12.81 -26.70 -4.58
N GLY A 736 -14.03 -26.29 -4.23
CA GLY A 736 -14.87 -26.99 -3.26
C GLY A 736 -16.29 -26.47 -3.14
N SER A 737 -16.86 -26.59 -1.93
CA SER A 737 -18.23 -26.13 -1.64
C SER A 737 -18.39 -24.62 -1.81
N GLU A 738 -19.55 -24.20 -2.30
CA GLU A 738 -19.96 -22.81 -2.48
C GLU A 738 -20.43 -22.12 -1.19
N LYS A 739 -20.42 -22.84 -0.06
CA LYS A 739 -20.87 -22.32 1.23
C LYS A 739 -19.73 -21.78 2.06
N TYR A 740 -19.92 -20.59 2.57
CA TYR A 740 -18.90 -19.84 3.29
C TYR A 740 -19.42 -19.29 4.61
N LYS A 741 -18.50 -19.09 5.57
CA LYS A 741 -18.76 -18.45 6.85
C LYS A 741 -17.86 -17.25 7.01
N LEU A 742 -18.41 -16.11 7.47
CA LEU A 742 -17.65 -14.89 7.77
C LEU A 742 -16.68 -15.14 8.91
N VAL A 743 -15.38 -14.85 8.68
CA VAL A 743 -14.31 -15.07 9.66
C VAL A 743 -13.52 -13.82 9.99
N ALA A 744 -13.53 -12.82 9.11
CA ALA A 744 -12.89 -11.54 9.40
C ALA A 744 -13.47 -10.45 8.49
N PHE A 745 -13.31 -9.19 8.92
CA PHE A 745 -13.58 -8.04 8.09
C PHE A 745 -12.68 -6.86 8.47
N ILE A 746 -12.43 -5.98 7.49
CA ILE A 746 -11.65 -4.75 7.66
C ILE A 746 -12.58 -3.57 7.39
N SER A 747 -12.64 -2.64 8.34
CA SER A 747 -13.42 -1.42 8.26
C SER A 747 -12.51 -0.21 8.06
N HIS A 748 -12.95 0.75 7.26
CA HIS A 748 -12.28 2.03 7.06
C HIS A 748 -13.12 3.15 7.67
N MET A 749 -12.51 3.95 8.53
CA MET A 749 -13.07 5.15 9.13
C MET A 749 -12.49 6.36 8.42
N GLY A 750 -13.33 7.15 7.81
CA GLY A 750 -12.93 8.34 7.05
C GLY A 750 -13.77 8.52 5.79
N THR A 751 -13.68 9.71 5.20
CA THR A 751 -14.43 10.10 4.00
C THR A 751 -13.69 9.79 2.70
N SER A 752 -12.37 9.59 2.76
CA SER A 752 -11.53 9.27 1.61
C SER A 752 -10.48 8.20 1.97
N THR A 753 -9.90 7.54 0.98
CA THR A 753 -8.81 6.55 1.18
C THR A 753 -7.50 7.19 1.66
N VAL A 754 -7.30 8.46 1.38
CA VAL A 754 -6.08 9.22 1.73
C VAL A 754 -6.08 9.76 3.16
N ALA A 755 -7.24 9.75 3.84
CA ALA A 755 -7.36 10.24 5.21
C ALA A 755 -8.38 9.41 5.99
N GLY A 756 -7.93 8.72 7.05
CA GLY A 756 -8.81 7.90 7.88
C GLY A 756 -8.04 6.91 8.72
N HIS A 757 -8.68 5.80 9.07
CA HIS A 757 -8.07 4.75 9.87
C HIS A 757 -8.69 3.38 9.52
N TYR A 758 -7.85 2.34 9.50
CA TYR A 758 -8.29 0.96 9.29
C TYR A 758 -8.27 0.17 10.60
N VAL A 759 -9.31 -0.63 10.78
CA VAL A 759 -9.44 -1.56 11.91
C VAL A 759 -9.94 -2.90 11.38
N CYS A 760 -9.46 -4.01 11.92
CA CYS A 760 -9.99 -5.32 11.56
C CYS A 760 -10.62 -6.05 12.75
N HIS A 761 -11.65 -6.82 12.43
CA HIS A 761 -12.30 -7.74 13.35
C HIS A 761 -12.10 -9.16 12.84
N ILE A 762 -11.69 -10.05 13.73
CA ILE A 762 -11.38 -11.44 13.38
C ILE A 762 -12.12 -12.39 14.33
N LEU A 763 -12.77 -13.39 13.77
CA LEU A 763 -13.45 -14.43 14.53
C LEU A 763 -12.43 -15.47 15.01
N LYS A 764 -12.14 -15.47 16.30
CA LYS A 764 -11.22 -16.40 16.95
C LYS A 764 -11.95 -17.21 18.02
N GLU A 765 -11.89 -18.53 17.93
CA GLU A 765 -12.51 -19.44 18.91
C GLU A 765 -14.01 -19.13 19.19
N GLY A 766 -14.74 -18.72 18.13
CA GLY A 766 -16.16 -18.38 18.21
C GLY A 766 -16.46 -16.99 18.77
N ARG A 767 -15.46 -16.18 19.05
CA ARG A 767 -15.60 -14.81 19.57
C ARG A 767 -14.98 -13.82 18.61
N TRP A 768 -15.61 -12.64 18.46
CA TRP A 768 -15.06 -11.57 17.67
C TRP A 768 -13.99 -10.81 18.45
N VAL A 769 -12.87 -10.53 17.82
CA VAL A 769 -11.72 -9.82 18.38
C VAL A 769 -11.44 -8.62 17.48
N ILE A 770 -11.38 -7.43 18.09
CA ILE A 770 -10.98 -6.20 17.44
C ILE A 770 -9.45 -6.06 17.50
N PHE A 771 -8.84 -5.74 16.36
CA PHE A 771 -7.45 -5.34 16.23
C PHE A 771 -7.43 -3.90 15.70
N ASN A 772 -7.06 -2.99 16.57
CA ASN A 772 -6.93 -1.58 16.29
C ASN A 772 -5.48 -1.19 16.55
N ASP A 773 -4.63 -1.37 15.55
CA ASP A 773 -3.17 -1.25 15.63
C ASP A 773 -2.60 -2.08 16.81
N ASN A 774 -2.00 -1.45 17.81
CA ASN A 774 -1.46 -2.11 19.00
C ASN A 774 -2.53 -2.63 20.00
N LYS A 775 -3.77 -2.18 19.89
CA LYS A 775 -4.86 -2.56 20.79
C LYS A 775 -5.57 -3.81 20.28
N VAL A 776 -5.59 -4.84 21.11
CA VAL A 776 -6.28 -6.11 20.83
C VAL A 776 -7.23 -6.41 21.97
N ALA A 777 -8.50 -6.54 21.65
CA ALA A 777 -9.54 -6.74 22.66
C ALA A 777 -10.72 -7.59 22.16
N LEU A 778 -11.50 -8.11 23.10
CA LEU A 778 -12.76 -8.76 22.77
C LEU A 778 -13.76 -7.72 22.25
N SER A 779 -14.31 -7.96 21.06
CA SER A 779 -15.35 -7.14 20.44
C SER A 779 -16.72 -7.56 20.97
N GLU A 780 -17.52 -6.62 21.45
CA GLU A 780 -18.87 -6.86 21.95
C GLU A 780 -19.92 -6.74 20.83
N ASN A 781 -19.77 -5.74 19.97
CA ASN A 781 -20.70 -5.41 18.89
C ASN A 781 -19.97 -5.17 17.55
N PRO A 782 -19.43 -6.22 16.92
CA PRO A 782 -18.64 -6.06 15.71
C PRO A 782 -19.46 -5.40 14.58
N PRO A 783 -19.05 -4.24 14.06
CA PRO A 783 -19.82 -3.46 13.06
C PRO A 783 -19.66 -4.04 11.65
N LYS A 784 -20.22 -5.22 11.42
CA LYS A 784 -20.14 -5.95 10.14
C LYS A 784 -20.72 -5.15 8.97
N ASP A 785 -21.73 -4.34 9.22
CA ASP A 785 -22.43 -3.54 8.22
C ASP A 785 -21.60 -2.39 7.65
N LEU A 786 -20.57 -1.95 8.36
CA LEU A 786 -19.72 -0.82 7.97
C LEU A 786 -18.42 -1.23 7.28
N ALA A 787 -18.12 -2.52 7.20
CA ALA A 787 -16.83 -2.97 6.69
C ALA A 787 -16.65 -2.70 5.18
N TYR A 788 -15.39 -2.68 4.78
CA TYR A 788 -14.89 -2.42 3.42
C TYR A 788 -14.45 -3.71 2.72
N LEU A 789 -13.76 -4.59 3.48
CA LEU A 789 -13.31 -5.90 3.01
C LEU A 789 -13.86 -6.98 3.94
N TYR A 790 -14.35 -8.07 3.35
CA TYR A 790 -14.88 -9.21 4.09
C TYR A 790 -14.12 -10.48 3.71
N PHE A 791 -13.81 -11.31 4.70
CA PHE A 791 -13.12 -12.57 4.52
C PHE A 791 -14.04 -13.72 4.95
N TYR A 792 -14.40 -14.55 4.01
CA TYR A 792 -15.24 -15.70 4.19
C TYR A 792 -14.42 -16.99 4.07
N LYS A 793 -14.56 -17.88 5.03
CA LYS A 793 -13.94 -19.22 5.01
C LYS A 793 -14.93 -20.23 4.48
N ARG A 794 -14.50 -21.07 3.54
CA ARG A 794 -15.32 -22.15 3.01
C ARG A 794 -15.72 -23.12 4.13
N ILE A 795 -17.01 -23.49 4.14
CA ILE A 795 -17.55 -24.51 5.03
C ILE A 795 -17.24 -25.87 4.39
N THR A 796 -16.34 -26.62 5.00
CA THR A 796 -16.14 -28.03 4.65
C THR A 796 -17.25 -28.83 5.28
N LEU A 797 -18.03 -29.52 4.46
CA LEU A 797 -18.99 -30.50 4.95
C LEU A 797 -18.19 -31.63 5.65
N PRO A 798 -18.66 -32.11 6.81
CA PRO A 798 -17.96 -33.13 7.59
C PRO A 798 -17.81 -34.47 6.86
#